data_f2cf328dcffda9f742da15eeff216888
#
_entry.id   f2cf328dcffda9f742da15eeff216888
#
_cell.length_a   1.000
_cell.length_b   1.000
_cell.length_c   1.000
_cell.angle_alpha   90.00
_cell.angle_beta   90.00
_cell.angle_gamma   90.00
#
_symmetry.space_group_name_H-M   'P 1'
#
loop_
_entity.id
_entity.type
_entity.pdbx_description
1 polymer ?
#
loop_
_entity_poly.entity_id
_entity_poly.type
_entity_poly.pdbx_seq_one_letter_code
_entity_poly.pdbx_strand_id
1 'polypeptide(L)'
;MTIKKSRPCPFLIALSVALAGALASAGALAVSPATPELPAPALAGASSPPVPVLDLYLAVTLNGVPVDELKPFTLQRGVLSASAATLRELGLKWPGSDTASAQVSLASLPGLQVSYDEPRQRIRLTAPLALLDRPLLKIEAALGERPRVDPSARVPGLLLNYDLYAQQSAGQAALNGATEARLSGIGPGIFSNTMSTRVGVGAGNTQGRNVRLDTSWQRDFPDDVMTLTVGDTITGALGWSRALRIGGVRLASNFGLQPYRVTAPLAAFQGSAVLPSTVDLFINGMKQTTQQVQPGQFQLNSAPSLNGRGQAQMVITDINGQARFVSFDIYGSPQLLAAGLSDWSLDAGVIRQDYALKSFSYGSDPVLSGSARYGWSDSLTLEGHAEATRDLQLAGGGASWLLGQQAGVLTASLAGSRFAGDTGVQASLGYQWISRYFNTSINTLRADSRYRDIASLNGAPVTRLSDSAYLGFDTRFGQFGFALLRQQYSGAAISRFASLSWSKQLARNGSLTVNFNRSLGDQTGPQLYVGWSMLLDRDTSVAVNGRRTRDSNSLTLDAARSAPSDEDGWGWRVQANAADGNGSSGFNNGQGQVSRTTAYGQFAAGISHFRGIQGAPSSTSLFGNASGSVVMLQGKVQPTRRVDDAFAVVSTNGLPGIPVRLENRIVGETDEDGLLFVSRLNAYQHNRISIDTLKLPPDMYINRTNIDAVPAGRSGVLAKFEMRRILAVQLTLRDVSGQPLALGSVVTVDTSANADASAASTVVGYDGLVYLEDPARGAVLRVET
;
A
#
# COMPACT_ATOMS: atom_id res chain seq x y z
N MET A 1 -44.75 38.32 31.43
CA MET A 1 -45.35 37.39 32.39
C MET A 1 -44.38 36.25 32.58
N THR A 2 -43.81 36.19 33.74
CA THR A 2 -43.12 35.16 34.49
C THR A 2 -41.91 34.44 33.86
N ILE A 3 -40.78 34.93 34.25
CA ILE A 3 -39.46 34.34 34.21
C ILE A 3 -39.38 33.11 35.08
N LYS A 4 -38.80 32.02 34.60
CA LYS A 4 -38.28 30.94 35.48
C LYS A 4 -36.79 30.68 35.17
N LYS A 5 -35.95 31.14 36.11
CA LYS A 5 -34.50 30.83 36.21
C LYS A 5 -34.30 29.35 36.53
N SER A 6 -33.36 28.71 35.89
CA SER A 6 -32.67 27.55 36.42
C SER A 6 -31.15 27.67 36.20
N ARG A 7 -30.44 27.31 37.24
CA ARG A 7 -29.05 27.56 37.61
C ARG A 7 -28.03 26.82 36.72
N PRO A 8 -26.79 27.33 36.65
CA PRO A 8 -25.68 26.65 35.99
C PRO A 8 -25.02 25.63 36.90
N CYS A 9 -24.55 24.53 36.29
CA CYS A 9 -23.67 23.58 36.94
C CYS A 9 -22.22 23.87 36.51
N PRO A 10 -21.29 23.97 37.44
CA PRO A 10 -19.91 24.27 37.15
C PRO A 10 -19.08 22.99 36.94
N PHE A 11 -18.26 22.97 35.91
CA PHE A 11 -17.13 22.08 35.82
C PHE A 11 -15.91 22.92 35.49
N LEU A 12 -15.14 23.18 36.51
CA LEU A 12 -13.78 23.71 36.38
C LEU A 12 -12.95 23.22 37.57
N ILE A 13 -11.81 22.60 37.22
CA ILE A 13 -10.54 22.52 37.95
C ILE A 13 -10.48 21.72 39.23
N ALA A 14 -9.63 20.65 39.22
CA ALA A 14 -8.59 20.47 40.22
C ALA A 14 -7.48 19.55 39.68
N LEU A 15 -6.39 20.18 39.32
CA LEU A 15 -5.05 19.58 39.26
C LEU A 15 -4.43 19.86 40.62
N SER A 16 -4.03 18.86 41.44
CA SER A 16 -3.03 19.00 42.48
C SER A 16 -2.52 17.63 42.94
N VAL A 17 -1.30 17.42 42.69
CA VAL A 17 -0.19 16.82 43.43
C VAL A 17 -0.48 16.49 44.90
N ALA A 18 -0.23 15.25 45.32
CA ALA A 18 0.34 14.96 46.64
C ALA A 18 1.09 13.63 46.64
N LEU A 19 2.33 13.77 46.94
CA LEU A 19 3.35 12.75 47.25
C LEU A 19 3.29 12.44 48.75
N ALA A 20 3.75 11.22 49.11
CA ALA A 20 4.30 10.80 50.42
C ALA A 20 3.35 10.28 51.52
N GLY A 21 3.77 9.19 52.07
CA GLY A 21 3.43 8.77 53.45
C GLY A 21 3.58 7.28 53.66
N ALA A 22 4.77 6.91 54.06
CA ALA A 22 5.12 5.60 54.61
C ALA A 22 4.63 5.42 56.08
N LEU A 23 4.70 4.18 56.53
CA LEU A 23 4.82 3.69 57.93
C LEU A 23 3.62 2.85 58.43
N ALA A 24 3.82 1.52 58.49
CA ALA A 24 4.26 0.78 59.70
C ALA A 24 3.16 0.54 60.76
N SER A 25 2.95 -0.74 61.03
CA SER A 25 2.86 -1.36 62.36
C SER A 25 2.53 -2.85 62.20
N ALA A 26 3.43 -3.77 62.55
CA ALA A 26 3.59 -4.37 63.85
C ALA A 26 2.32 -5.11 64.32
N GLY A 27 2.27 -6.41 64.34
CA GLY A 27 2.99 -7.33 65.17
C GLY A 27 1.98 -8.30 65.81
N ALA A 28 2.26 -9.56 65.83
CA ALA A 28 1.94 -10.41 66.99
C ALA A 28 2.61 -11.77 66.82
N LEU A 29 3.57 -11.98 67.63
CA LEU A 29 4.22 -13.24 67.96
C LEU A 29 3.25 -14.12 68.75
N ALA A 30 3.13 -15.38 68.42
CA ALA A 30 2.69 -16.41 69.30
C ALA A 30 3.78 -17.49 69.36
N VAL A 31 4.50 -17.49 70.43
CA VAL A 31 5.44 -18.52 70.86
C VAL A 31 4.65 -19.61 71.58
N SER A 32 4.91 -20.86 71.28
CA SER A 32 4.54 -21.99 72.13
C SER A 32 5.74 -22.97 72.27
N PRO A 33 5.97 -23.56 73.39
CA PRO A 33 7.28 -23.97 73.87
C PRO A 33 7.67 -25.38 73.42
N ALA A 34 8.98 -25.54 73.27
CA ALA A 34 9.66 -26.80 73.04
C ALA A 34 9.76 -27.61 74.36
N THR A 35 9.42 -28.88 74.25
CA THR A 35 9.82 -29.89 75.19
C THR A 35 11.02 -30.66 74.63
N PRO A 36 12.08 -30.87 75.46
CA PRO A 36 13.26 -31.64 75.06
C PRO A 36 13.05 -33.12 75.22
N GLU A 37 13.27 -33.93 74.21
CA GLU A 37 13.38 -35.36 74.34
C GLU A 37 14.87 -35.82 74.15
N LEU A 38 15.35 -36.64 75.11
CA LEU A 38 16.70 -37.18 75.20
C LEU A 38 17.00 -38.25 74.11
N PRO A 39 18.26 -38.48 73.77
CA PRO A 39 18.66 -39.34 72.65
C PRO A 39 18.59 -40.84 73.02
N ALA A 40 18.03 -41.63 72.14
CA ALA A 40 18.15 -43.08 72.20
C ALA A 40 19.36 -43.58 71.36
N PRO A 41 19.95 -44.66 71.69
CA PRO A 41 21.27 -45.07 71.24
C PRO A 41 21.34 -45.57 69.81
N ALA A 42 22.47 -45.27 69.15
CA ALA A 42 22.85 -45.74 67.83
C ALA A 42 22.88 -47.26 67.79
N LEU A 43 22.07 -47.84 66.86
CA LEU A 43 22.29 -49.15 66.36
C LEU A 43 23.02 -49.02 65.04
N ALA A 44 24.20 -49.60 65.02
CA ALA A 44 25.09 -49.67 63.81
C ALA A 44 24.51 -50.50 62.72
N GLY A 45 24.62 -50.03 61.54
CA GLY A 45 24.95 -50.77 60.33
C GLY A 45 23.92 -51.79 59.75
N ALA A 46 23.06 -51.36 58.89
CA ALA A 46 22.67 -52.15 57.74
C ALA A 46 22.83 -51.27 56.49
N SER A 47 23.87 -51.54 55.74
CA SER A 47 24.03 -51.02 54.36
C SER A 47 22.86 -51.51 53.54
N SER A 48 21.92 -50.60 53.22
CA SER A 48 20.87 -50.87 52.25
C SER A 48 21.52 -51.21 50.90
N PRO A 49 21.03 -52.21 50.15
CA PRO A 49 21.58 -52.53 48.83
C PRO A 49 21.52 -51.25 47.95
N PRO A 50 22.48 -51.06 47.05
CA PRO A 50 22.46 -49.92 46.13
C PRO A 50 21.17 -49.96 45.33
N VAL A 51 20.37 -48.93 45.43
CA VAL A 51 19.11 -48.81 44.67
C VAL A 51 19.47 -48.71 43.20
N PRO A 52 18.92 -49.60 42.34
CA PRO A 52 19.26 -49.59 40.91
C PRO A 52 18.95 -48.23 40.30
N VAL A 53 19.95 -47.65 39.65
CA VAL A 53 19.79 -46.47 38.77
C VAL A 53 19.42 -46.99 37.42
N LEU A 54 18.26 -46.60 36.89
CA LEU A 54 17.77 -47.05 35.61
C LEU A 54 17.97 -45.91 34.60
N ASP A 55 18.78 -46.12 33.54
CA ASP A 55 18.95 -45.16 32.43
C ASP A 55 17.87 -45.40 31.36
N LEU A 56 17.14 -44.38 31.05
CA LEU A 56 15.98 -44.40 30.14
C LEU A 56 16.23 -43.48 28.95
N TYR A 57 15.89 -43.92 27.76
CA TYR A 57 15.83 -43.09 26.56
C TYR A 57 14.37 -42.83 26.22
N LEU A 58 13.91 -41.61 26.45
CA LEU A 58 12.50 -41.28 26.39
C LEU A 58 12.18 -40.38 25.20
N ALA A 59 11.03 -40.60 24.57
CA ALA A 59 10.43 -39.66 23.63
C ALA A 59 9.84 -38.47 24.40
N VAL A 60 10.38 -37.30 24.18
CA VAL A 60 10.03 -36.06 24.92
C VAL A 60 9.03 -35.23 24.18
N THR A 61 8.02 -34.75 24.89
CA THR A 61 7.12 -33.67 24.43
C THR A 61 7.26 -32.51 25.41
N LEU A 62 7.83 -31.38 24.94
CA LEU A 62 7.97 -30.18 25.76
C LEU A 62 6.92 -29.13 25.35
N ASN A 63 6.07 -28.73 26.29
CA ASN A 63 4.99 -27.77 26.06
C ASN A 63 4.14 -28.08 24.81
N GLY A 64 3.81 -29.36 24.59
CA GLY A 64 3.02 -29.82 23.45
C GLY A 64 3.79 -29.99 22.13
N VAL A 65 5.08 -29.69 22.10
CA VAL A 65 5.95 -29.86 20.92
C VAL A 65 6.76 -31.16 21.10
N PRO A 66 6.67 -32.14 20.20
CA PRO A 66 7.52 -33.31 20.23
C PRO A 66 8.96 -32.91 19.90
N VAL A 67 9.92 -33.58 20.54
CA VAL A 67 11.35 -33.49 20.25
C VAL A 67 11.72 -34.68 19.37
N ASP A 68 12.42 -34.43 18.26
CA ASP A 68 12.66 -35.44 17.21
C ASP A 68 13.55 -36.62 17.65
N GLU A 69 14.33 -36.44 18.72
CA GLU A 69 15.26 -37.43 19.20
C GLU A 69 14.88 -37.96 20.61
N LEU A 70 15.16 -39.23 20.86
CA LEU A 70 15.08 -39.76 22.20
C LEU A 70 16.16 -39.12 23.08
N LYS A 71 15.76 -38.63 24.27
CA LYS A 71 16.70 -38.01 25.21
C LYS A 71 16.94 -38.88 26.43
N PRO A 72 18.18 -38.92 26.96
CA PRO A 72 18.56 -39.70 28.13
C PRO A 72 18.02 -39.10 29.43
N PHE A 73 17.40 -39.96 30.24
CA PHE A 73 16.92 -39.66 31.60
C PHE A 73 17.35 -40.79 32.54
N THR A 74 17.46 -40.47 33.82
CA THR A 74 17.79 -41.41 34.87
C THR A 74 16.64 -41.49 35.84
N LEU A 75 16.16 -42.70 36.13
CA LEU A 75 15.13 -42.98 37.14
C LEU A 75 15.77 -43.59 38.37
N GLN A 76 15.69 -42.94 39.54
CA GLN A 76 16.18 -43.42 40.82
C GLN A 76 15.14 -43.17 41.91
N ARG A 77 14.70 -44.17 42.59
CA ARG A 77 13.65 -44.11 43.65
C ARG A 77 12.35 -43.42 43.19
N GLY A 78 11.95 -43.59 41.94
CA GLY A 78 10.76 -42.94 41.42
C GLY A 78 10.96 -41.47 41.03
N VAL A 79 12.17 -40.90 41.13
CA VAL A 79 12.52 -39.54 40.74
C VAL A 79 13.24 -39.57 39.42
N LEU A 80 12.68 -38.86 38.41
CA LEU A 80 13.29 -38.65 37.12
C LEU A 80 14.28 -37.49 37.16
N SER A 81 15.47 -37.75 36.64
CA SER A 81 16.58 -36.76 36.52
C SER A 81 17.08 -36.75 35.07
N ALA A 82 17.67 -35.63 34.68
CA ALA A 82 18.34 -35.48 33.39
C ALA A 82 19.66 -34.74 33.57
N SER A 83 20.62 -34.92 32.69
CA SER A 83 21.84 -34.14 32.70
C SER A 83 21.54 -32.66 32.35
N ALA A 84 22.37 -31.74 32.93
CA ALA A 84 22.27 -30.31 32.57
C ALA A 84 22.44 -30.09 31.06
N ALA A 85 23.22 -30.91 30.37
CA ALA A 85 23.32 -30.89 28.89
C ALA A 85 21.98 -31.22 28.21
N THR A 86 21.34 -32.33 28.64
CA THR A 86 20.01 -32.73 28.12
C THR A 86 18.95 -31.64 28.34
N LEU A 87 18.94 -30.99 29.53
CA LEU A 87 18.00 -29.89 29.79
C LEU A 87 18.23 -28.69 28.88
N ARG A 88 19.48 -28.32 28.58
CA ARG A 88 19.81 -27.23 27.64
C ARG A 88 19.41 -27.60 26.21
N GLU A 89 19.67 -28.83 25.77
CA GLU A 89 19.24 -29.31 24.46
C GLU A 89 17.71 -29.27 24.32
N LEU A 90 16.96 -29.51 25.38
CA LEU A 90 15.53 -29.36 25.46
C LEU A 90 15.08 -27.89 25.49
N GLY A 91 16.00 -26.92 25.62
CA GLY A 91 15.69 -25.50 25.71
C GLY A 91 15.14 -25.10 27.09
N LEU A 92 15.58 -25.78 28.15
CA LEU A 92 15.24 -25.44 29.53
C LEU A 92 16.41 -24.74 30.22
N LYS A 93 16.11 -23.64 30.95
CA LYS A 93 17.07 -22.92 31.79
C LYS A 93 17.34 -23.70 33.06
N TRP A 94 18.60 -23.84 33.35
CA TRP A 94 19.05 -24.44 34.61
C TRP A 94 19.86 -23.42 35.44
N PRO A 95 19.42 -23.07 36.66
CA PRO A 95 20.10 -22.10 37.52
C PRO A 95 21.33 -22.63 38.28
N GLY A 96 21.71 -23.90 38.08
CA GLY A 96 22.81 -24.55 38.75
C GLY A 96 24.18 -24.39 38.06
N SER A 97 25.21 -25.08 38.59
CA SER A 97 26.59 -25.06 38.09
C SER A 97 26.68 -25.52 36.63
N ASP A 98 27.57 -24.91 35.85
CA ASP A 98 27.80 -25.13 34.43
C ASP A 98 28.36 -26.48 34.01
N THR A 99 28.50 -27.45 34.95
CA THR A 99 28.99 -28.78 34.64
C THR A 99 27.95 -29.55 33.80
N ALA A 100 28.26 -29.81 32.54
CA ALA A 100 27.37 -30.47 31.59
C ALA A 100 26.84 -31.86 32.05
N SER A 101 27.60 -32.56 32.88
CA SER A 101 27.26 -33.86 33.41
C SER A 101 26.49 -33.84 34.75
N ALA A 102 26.21 -32.68 35.34
CA ALA A 102 25.46 -32.57 36.57
C ALA A 102 24.03 -33.12 36.39
N GLN A 103 23.67 -34.13 37.20
CA GLN A 103 22.32 -34.69 37.22
C GLN A 103 21.38 -33.78 38.01
N VAL A 104 20.29 -33.40 37.35
CA VAL A 104 19.27 -32.48 37.81
C VAL A 104 17.95 -33.22 37.95
N SER A 105 17.39 -33.27 39.14
CA SER A 105 16.06 -33.79 39.38
C SER A 105 15.02 -32.91 38.71
N LEU A 106 14.15 -33.47 37.87
CA LEU A 106 13.07 -32.70 37.25
C LEU A 106 12.10 -32.11 38.28
N ALA A 107 11.94 -32.74 39.44
CA ALA A 107 11.09 -32.26 40.50
C ALA A 107 11.67 -31.01 41.22
N SER A 108 12.97 -30.73 41.10
CA SER A 108 13.61 -29.55 41.64
C SER A 108 13.42 -28.27 40.79
N LEU A 109 12.92 -28.39 39.56
CA LEU A 109 12.69 -27.26 38.68
C LEU A 109 11.34 -26.59 39.00
N PRO A 110 11.34 -25.30 39.36
CA PRO A 110 10.15 -24.64 39.90
C PRO A 110 9.07 -24.52 38.82
N GLY A 111 7.89 -25.09 39.07
CA GLY A 111 6.75 -25.04 38.18
C GLY A 111 6.80 -25.97 36.98
N LEU A 112 7.82 -26.84 36.83
CA LEU A 112 7.85 -27.88 35.83
C LEU A 112 6.85 -28.99 36.17
N GLN A 113 5.90 -29.27 35.31
CA GLN A 113 5.02 -30.41 35.40
C GLN A 113 5.56 -31.56 34.57
N VAL A 114 5.67 -32.72 35.16
CA VAL A 114 6.23 -33.93 34.52
C VAL A 114 5.18 -35.03 34.53
N SER A 115 4.89 -35.59 33.33
CA SER A 115 4.04 -36.76 33.15
C SER A 115 4.81 -37.85 32.43
N TYR A 116 5.13 -38.94 33.08
CA TYR A 116 5.84 -40.09 32.50
C TYR A 116 4.88 -41.26 32.21
N ASP A 117 4.91 -41.72 30.97
CA ASP A 117 4.18 -42.89 30.47
C ASP A 117 5.20 -44.02 30.26
N GLU A 118 5.34 -44.86 31.28
CA GLU A 118 6.31 -45.95 31.29
C GLU A 118 6.05 -46.99 30.21
N PRO A 119 4.82 -47.46 29.96
CA PRO A 119 4.55 -48.44 28.89
C PRO A 119 4.93 -47.97 27.51
N ARG A 120 4.85 -46.62 27.25
CA ARG A 120 5.16 -46.04 25.95
C ARG A 120 6.53 -45.37 25.90
N GLN A 121 7.30 -45.39 26.98
CA GLN A 121 8.61 -44.72 27.10
C GLN A 121 8.56 -43.26 26.65
N ARG A 122 7.52 -42.52 27.13
CA ARG A 122 7.27 -41.14 26.78
C ARG A 122 7.23 -40.27 28.03
N ILE A 123 7.82 -39.07 27.90
CA ILE A 123 7.76 -38.05 28.94
C ILE A 123 7.16 -36.79 28.37
N ARG A 124 6.16 -36.22 29.04
CA ARG A 124 5.58 -34.94 28.74
C ARG A 124 6.02 -33.94 29.80
N LEU A 125 6.67 -32.87 29.36
CA LEU A 125 7.16 -31.79 30.19
C LEU A 125 6.36 -30.53 29.87
N THR A 126 5.73 -29.93 30.87
CA THR A 126 5.09 -28.60 30.73
C THR A 126 5.85 -27.62 31.61
N ALA A 127 6.67 -26.79 30.98
CA ALA A 127 7.53 -25.81 31.60
C ALA A 127 6.90 -24.41 31.55
N PRO A 128 6.92 -23.63 32.63
CA PRO A 128 6.55 -22.23 32.60
C PRO A 128 7.56 -21.43 31.78
N LEU A 129 7.14 -20.26 31.26
CA LEU A 129 7.96 -19.42 30.39
C LEU A 129 9.32 -19.04 31.00
N ALA A 130 9.40 -18.89 32.33
CA ALA A 130 10.63 -18.56 33.03
C ALA A 130 11.72 -19.65 32.91
N LEU A 131 11.32 -20.90 32.73
CA LEU A 131 12.22 -22.03 32.53
C LEU A 131 12.59 -22.28 31.06
N LEU A 132 11.93 -21.66 30.11
CA LEU A 132 12.26 -21.82 28.69
C LEU A 132 13.48 -20.97 28.30
N ASP A 133 14.52 -21.62 27.76
CA ASP A 133 15.70 -20.96 27.20
C ASP A 133 15.59 -20.93 25.67
N ARG A 134 14.67 -20.08 25.21
CA ARG A 134 14.47 -19.87 23.78
C ARG A 134 14.69 -18.38 23.46
N PRO A 135 15.42 -18.07 22.38
CA PRO A 135 15.59 -16.69 21.94
C PRO A 135 14.23 -16.09 21.58
N LEU A 136 14.13 -14.76 21.68
CA LEU A 136 12.95 -14.01 21.26
C LEU A 136 12.70 -14.28 19.76
N LEU A 137 11.59 -14.94 19.46
CA LEU A 137 11.16 -15.19 18.09
C LEU A 137 10.64 -13.88 17.48
N LYS A 138 11.40 -13.28 16.57
CA LYS A 138 10.94 -12.14 15.80
C LYS A 138 10.19 -12.64 14.57
N ILE A 139 8.92 -12.27 14.49
CA ILE A 139 8.03 -12.62 13.40
C ILE A 139 7.74 -11.32 12.65
N GLU A 140 8.19 -11.24 11.42
CA GLU A 140 7.75 -10.19 10.52
C GLU A 140 6.45 -10.70 9.87
N ALA A 141 5.37 -9.92 9.96
CA ALA A 141 4.16 -10.21 9.21
C ALA A 141 4.54 -10.14 7.72
N ALA A 142 4.79 -11.30 7.14
CA ALA A 142 5.28 -11.40 5.77
C ALA A 142 4.24 -10.78 4.82
N LEU A 143 4.64 -9.75 4.10
CA LEU A 143 3.89 -9.15 3.01
C LEU A 143 3.98 -10.01 1.74
N GLY A 144 3.89 -11.34 1.88
CA GLY A 144 4.00 -12.28 0.77
C GLY A 144 5.42 -12.41 0.20
N GLU A 145 5.58 -13.32 -0.76
CA GLU A 145 6.82 -13.47 -1.52
C GLU A 145 7.03 -12.24 -2.42
N ARG A 146 8.26 -11.73 -2.47
CA ARG A 146 8.60 -10.55 -3.25
C ARG A 146 8.39 -10.81 -4.74
N PRO A 147 7.51 -10.05 -5.45
CA PRO A 147 7.31 -10.24 -6.87
C PRO A 147 8.59 -9.94 -7.64
N ARG A 148 8.95 -10.81 -8.58
CA ARG A 148 10.09 -10.61 -9.46
C ARG A 148 9.61 -10.39 -10.89
N VAL A 149 10.15 -9.35 -11.52
CA VAL A 149 9.90 -9.11 -12.94
C VAL A 149 10.67 -10.14 -13.75
N ASP A 150 9.97 -10.87 -14.62
CA ASP A 150 10.61 -11.76 -15.61
C ASP A 150 11.08 -10.95 -16.82
N PRO A 151 12.41 -10.81 -17.02
CA PRO A 151 12.92 -10.09 -18.17
C PRO A 151 12.57 -10.74 -19.52
N SER A 152 12.38 -12.05 -19.56
CA SER A 152 12.05 -12.80 -20.79
C SER A 152 10.62 -12.55 -21.27
N ALA A 153 9.73 -12.18 -20.37
CA ALA A 153 8.34 -11.86 -20.66
C ALA A 153 8.11 -10.40 -21.10
N ARG A 154 9.17 -9.58 -21.20
CA ARG A 154 9.04 -8.19 -21.65
C ARG A 154 8.59 -8.10 -23.11
N VAL A 155 7.63 -7.21 -23.36
CA VAL A 155 7.13 -6.92 -24.70
C VAL A 155 7.67 -5.58 -25.18
N PRO A 156 8.47 -5.55 -26.27
CA PRO A 156 8.85 -4.30 -26.90
C PRO A 156 7.64 -3.65 -27.56
N GLY A 157 7.45 -2.35 -27.34
CA GLY A 157 6.34 -1.63 -27.90
C GLY A 157 6.52 -0.12 -27.91
N LEU A 158 5.88 0.50 -28.90
CA LEU A 158 5.66 1.94 -28.93
C LEU A 158 4.21 2.22 -28.55
N LEU A 159 4.01 3.13 -27.64
CA LEU A 159 2.71 3.54 -27.12
C LEU A 159 2.55 5.05 -27.30
N LEU A 160 1.41 5.47 -27.81
CA LEU A 160 1.02 6.87 -27.92
C LEU A 160 -0.27 7.09 -27.12
N ASN A 161 -0.15 7.66 -25.92
CA ASN A 161 -1.28 8.16 -25.15
C ASN A 161 -1.75 9.49 -25.75
N TYR A 162 -3.06 9.70 -25.79
CA TYR A 162 -3.65 10.97 -26.21
C TYR A 162 -4.80 11.37 -25.28
N ASP A 163 -4.97 12.68 -25.13
CA ASP A 163 -6.08 13.32 -24.46
C ASP A 163 -6.42 14.58 -25.24
N LEU A 164 -7.55 14.55 -25.94
CA LEU A 164 -7.98 15.57 -26.87
C LEU A 164 -9.26 16.23 -26.37
N TYR A 165 -9.31 17.54 -26.39
CA TYR A 165 -10.47 18.35 -26.07
C TYR A 165 -10.73 19.34 -27.20
N ALA A 166 -11.92 19.24 -27.80
CA ALA A 166 -12.37 20.16 -28.83
C ALA A 166 -13.55 20.99 -28.32
N GLN A 167 -13.56 22.26 -28.62
CA GLN A 167 -14.67 23.15 -28.30
C GLN A 167 -14.96 24.10 -29.46
N GLN A 168 -16.23 24.35 -29.72
CA GLN A 168 -16.70 25.35 -30.65
C GLN A 168 -17.68 26.30 -29.96
N SER A 169 -17.44 27.60 -30.04
CA SER A 169 -18.28 28.63 -29.45
C SER A 169 -18.22 29.91 -30.30
N ALA A 170 -19.37 30.54 -30.59
CA ALA A 170 -19.46 31.85 -31.25
C ALA A 170 -18.61 31.98 -32.52
N GLY A 171 -18.56 30.94 -33.36
CA GLY A 171 -17.79 30.93 -34.60
C GLY A 171 -16.28 30.69 -34.44
N GLN A 172 -15.83 30.45 -33.24
CA GLN A 172 -14.44 30.06 -32.95
C GLN A 172 -14.40 28.60 -32.53
N ALA A 173 -13.41 27.87 -33.04
CA ALA A 173 -13.14 26.49 -32.63
C ALA A 173 -11.74 26.40 -32.01
N ALA A 174 -11.59 25.55 -31.04
CA ALA A 174 -10.31 25.26 -30.39
C ALA A 174 -10.16 23.75 -30.18
N LEU A 175 -8.99 23.24 -30.53
CA LEU A 175 -8.55 21.88 -30.20
C LEU A 175 -7.35 21.97 -29.26
N ASN A 176 -7.45 21.33 -28.11
CA ASN A 176 -6.35 21.16 -27.17
C ASN A 176 -6.03 19.68 -27.10
N GLY A 177 -4.75 19.33 -27.12
CA GLY A 177 -4.29 17.94 -27.05
C GLY A 177 -3.12 17.81 -26.09
N ALA A 178 -3.10 16.75 -25.31
CA ALA A 178 -1.93 16.28 -24.60
C ALA A 178 -1.58 14.90 -25.13
N THR A 179 -0.32 14.67 -25.47
CA THR A 179 0.15 13.38 -25.97
C THR A 179 1.40 12.93 -25.23
N GLU A 180 1.56 11.62 -25.08
CA GLU A 180 2.76 10.97 -24.58
C GLU A 180 3.15 9.85 -25.52
N ALA A 181 4.30 9.97 -26.16
CA ALA A 181 4.94 8.87 -26.87
C ALA A 181 5.89 8.14 -25.92
N ARG A 182 5.72 6.82 -25.78
CA ARG A 182 6.50 5.96 -24.88
C ARG A 182 7.05 4.77 -25.64
N LEU A 183 8.36 4.54 -25.51
CA LEU A 183 9.07 3.39 -26.03
C LEU A 183 9.56 2.54 -24.87
N SER A 184 9.14 1.29 -24.81
CA SER A 184 9.49 0.34 -23.75
C SER A 184 9.90 -1.02 -24.32
N GLY A 185 10.62 -1.83 -23.53
CA GLY A 185 11.03 -3.18 -23.91
C GLY A 185 12.18 -3.25 -24.93
N ILE A 186 12.71 -2.11 -25.38
CA ILE A 186 13.89 -2.02 -26.23
C ILE A 186 15.04 -1.46 -25.40
N GLY A 187 15.99 -2.34 -25.01
CA GLY A 187 17.09 -1.98 -24.12
C GLY A 187 16.68 -1.81 -22.64
N PRO A 188 17.56 -1.25 -21.81
CA PRO A 188 17.42 -1.30 -20.34
C PRO A 188 16.61 -0.16 -19.72
N GLY A 189 15.75 0.49 -20.43
CA GLY A 189 14.98 1.62 -19.89
C GLY A 189 13.76 1.96 -20.72
N ILE A 190 13.12 3.05 -20.35
CA ILE A 190 11.90 3.56 -20.97
C ILE A 190 12.17 4.98 -21.45
N PHE A 191 11.95 5.22 -22.72
CA PHE A 191 11.97 6.56 -23.29
C PHE A 191 10.55 7.11 -23.34
N SER A 192 10.34 8.35 -22.91
CA SER A 192 9.06 9.03 -23.03
C SER A 192 9.23 10.48 -23.48
N ASN A 193 8.27 10.91 -24.29
CA ASN A 193 8.16 12.29 -24.75
C ASN A 193 6.71 12.75 -24.61
N THR A 194 6.51 13.88 -23.93
CA THR A 194 5.18 14.46 -23.72
C THR A 194 5.07 15.79 -24.45
N MET A 195 3.89 16.05 -25.04
CA MET A 195 3.64 17.26 -25.81
C MET A 195 2.24 17.81 -25.53
N SER A 196 2.10 19.12 -25.58
CA SER A 196 0.83 19.85 -25.57
C SER A 196 0.63 20.55 -26.91
N THR A 197 -0.53 20.31 -27.50
CA THR A 197 -0.95 20.92 -28.78
C THR A 197 -2.16 21.80 -28.55
N ARG A 198 -2.15 23.00 -29.08
CA ARG A 198 -3.33 23.87 -29.12
C ARG A 198 -3.50 24.43 -30.52
N VAL A 199 -4.68 24.24 -31.08
CA VAL A 199 -5.06 24.80 -32.39
C VAL A 199 -6.34 25.60 -32.18
N GLY A 200 -6.30 26.87 -32.55
CA GLY A 200 -7.46 27.75 -32.55
C GLY A 200 -7.79 28.16 -33.99
N VAL A 201 -9.07 28.10 -34.35
CA VAL A 201 -9.57 28.53 -35.62
C VAL A 201 -10.69 29.55 -35.41
N GLY A 202 -10.54 30.75 -35.92
CA GLY A 202 -11.56 31.79 -35.80
C GLY A 202 -11.29 33.00 -36.73
N ALA A 203 -12.35 33.63 -37.22
CA ALA A 203 -12.30 34.88 -38.03
C ALA A 203 -11.25 34.89 -39.17
N GLY A 204 -11.07 33.70 -39.85
CA GLY A 204 -10.14 33.59 -40.99
C GLY A 204 -8.67 33.36 -40.60
N ASN A 205 -8.36 33.19 -39.31
CA ASN A 205 -7.00 32.90 -38.83
C ASN A 205 -6.93 31.58 -38.06
N THR A 206 -5.94 30.75 -38.39
CA THR A 206 -5.63 29.52 -37.68
C THR A 206 -4.34 29.72 -36.94
N GLN A 207 -4.40 29.62 -35.63
CA GLN A 207 -3.22 29.69 -34.74
C GLN A 207 -2.96 28.32 -34.14
N GLY A 208 -1.85 27.71 -34.57
CA GLY A 208 -1.39 26.42 -33.98
C GLY A 208 -0.17 26.64 -33.10
N ARG A 209 -0.15 25.97 -31.95
CA ARG A 209 1.01 25.93 -31.07
C ARG A 209 1.22 24.52 -30.54
N ASN A 210 2.38 23.96 -30.85
CA ASN A 210 2.85 22.69 -30.31
C ASN A 210 4.02 22.97 -29.34
N VAL A 211 3.90 22.50 -28.13
CA VAL A 211 4.93 22.67 -27.11
C VAL A 211 5.30 21.29 -26.56
N ARG A 212 6.57 20.93 -26.68
CA ARG A 212 7.14 19.79 -26.00
C ARG A 212 7.17 20.09 -24.48
N LEU A 213 6.63 19.19 -23.69
CA LEU A 213 6.64 19.31 -22.24
C LEU A 213 7.92 18.67 -21.69
N ASP A 214 7.96 17.36 -21.62
CA ASP A 214 9.09 16.63 -21.08
C ASP A 214 9.60 15.59 -22.07
N THR A 215 10.92 15.36 -22.08
CA THR A 215 11.57 14.24 -22.76
C THR A 215 12.54 13.61 -21.78
N SER A 216 12.32 12.32 -21.47
CA SER A 216 13.19 11.63 -20.51
C SER A 216 13.40 10.17 -20.90
N TRP A 217 14.53 9.67 -20.48
CA TRP A 217 14.83 8.24 -20.42
C TRP A 217 14.97 7.85 -18.95
N GLN A 218 14.27 6.78 -18.56
CA GLN A 218 14.23 6.28 -17.20
C GLN A 218 14.69 4.82 -17.15
N ARG A 219 15.50 4.50 -16.16
CA ARG A 219 15.91 3.12 -15.85
C ARG A 219 15.70 2.85 -14.36
N ASP A 220 14.97 1.79 -14.09
CA ASP A 220 14.69 1.32 -12.74
C ASP A 220 15.65 0.20 -12.34
N PHE A 221 16.06 0.20 -11.07
CA PHE A 221 16.88 -0.81 -10.42
C PHE A 221 16.09 -1.36 -9.21
N PRO A 222 15.22 -2.35 -9.45
CA PRO A 222 14.29 -2.81 -8.39
C PRO A 222 14.99 -3.42 -7.18
N ASP A 223 16.18 -4.06 -7.37
CA ASP A 223 16.92 -4.65 -6.27
C ASP A 223 17.55 -3.61 -5.35
N ASP A 224 18.05 -2.52 -5.92
CA ASP A 224 18.66 -1.39 -5.22
C ASP A 224 17.64 -0.33 -4.81
N VAL A 225 16.36 -0.51 -5.19
CA VAL A 225 15.24 0.42 -4.90
C VAL A 225 15.54 1.84 -5.39
N MET A 226 16.11 1.98 -6.58
CA MET A 226 16.48 3.28 -7.12
C MET A 226 16.12 3.42 -8.60
N THR A 227 15.94 4.66 -9.05
CA THR A 227 15.63 5.03 -10.42
C THR A 227 16.62 6.08 -10.92
N LEU A 228 17.16 5.86 -12.11
CA LEU A 228 17.94 6.83 -12.87
C LEU A 228 17.05 7.45 -13.94
N THR A 229 16.97 8.78 -13.97
CA THR A 229 16.29 9.55 -15.02
C THR A 229 17.27 10.48 -15.70
N VAL A 230 17.26 10.48 -17.03
CA VAL A 230 18.07 11.37 -17.87
C VAL A 230 17.12 12.16 -18.79
N GLY A 231 17.26 13.47 -18.82
CA GLY A 231 16.38 14.40 -19.56
C GLY A 231 15.59 15.32 -18.62
N ASP A 232 14.36 15.63 -18.99
CA ASP A 232 13.51 16.49 -18.16
C ASP A 232 13.02 15.72 -16.92
N THR A 233 13.21 16.30 -15.76
CA THR A 233 12.82 15.70 -14.48
C THR A 233 12.50 16.77 -13.44
N ILE A 234 11.99 16.34 -12.28
CA ILE A 234 11.72 17.20 -11.14
C ILE A 234 12.65 16.77 -10.01
N THR A 235 13.37 17.70 -9.41
CA THR A 235 14.28 17.41 -8.29
C THR A 235 13.55 16.90 -7.07
N GLY A 236 14.25 16.15 -6.22
CA GLY A 236 13.74 15.80 -4.89
C GLY A 236 13.52 17.02 -4.01
N ALA A 237 12.49 16.96 -3.16
CA ALA A 237 12.21 18.01 -2.20
C ALA A 237 11.74 17.43 -0.86
N LEU A 238 12.01 18.16 0.21
CA LEU A 238 11.51 17.91 1.56
C LEU A 238 10.34 18.84 1.88
N GLY A 239 9.64 18.60 2.98
CA GLY A 239 8.47 19.41 3.37
C GLY A 239 8.75 20.91 3.55
N TRP A 240 10.01 21.28 3.70
CA TRP A 240 10.49 22.65 3.89
C TRP A 240 11.35 23.18 2.72
N SER A 241 11.68 22.35 1.71
CA SER A 241 12.37 22.75 0.48
C SER A 241 11.41 22.71 -0.72
N ARG A 242 11.86 23.22 -1.87
CA ARG A 242 11.03 23.32 -3.08
C ARG A 242 11.60 22.47 -4.20
N ALA A 243 10.74 21.74 -4.90
CA ALA A 243 11.08 20.99 -6.10
C ALA A 243 11.26 21.94 -7.30
N LEU A 244 12.16 21.56 -8.20
CA LEU A 244 12.49 22.28 -9.43
C LEU A 244 12.34 21.37 -10.65
N ARG A 245 11.95 21.94 -11.78
CA ARG A 245 12.08 21.27 -13.07
C ARG A 245 13.45 21.54 -13.65
N ILE A 246 14.16 20.46 -14.00
CA ILE A 246 15.49 20.53 -14.62
C ILE A 246 15.54 19.66 -15.87
N GLY A 247 16.39 20.03 -16.82
CA GLY A 247 16.92 19.14 -17.84
C GLY A 247 18.30 18.64 -17.41
N GLY A 248 18.43 17.34 -17.15
CA GLY A 248 19.69 16.82 -16.63
C GLY A 248 19.60 15.35 -16.24
N VAL A 249 20.19 15.01 -15.11
CA VAL A 249 20.26 13.67 -14.57
C VAL A 249 19.73 13.67 -13.13
N ARG A 250 18.89 12.72 -12.81
CA ARG A 250 18.41 12.42 -11.47
C ARG A 250 18.67 10.97 -11.12
N LEU A 251 19.28 10.74 -9.98
CA LEU A 251 19.38 9.43 -9.34
C LEU A 251 18.70 9.52 -7.97
N ALA A 252 17.70 8.67 -7.75
CA ALA A 252 16.89 8.76 -6.53
C ALA A 252 16.43 7.39 -6.06
N SER A 253 16.25 7.25 -4.76
CA SER A 253 15.49 6.14 -4.18
C SER A 253 14.06 6.11 -4.73
N ASN A 254 13.52 4.92 -4.94
CA ASN A 254 12.17 4.73 -5.45
C ASN A 254 11.52 3.49 -4.82
N PHE A 255 10.84 3.68 -3.70
CA PHE A 255 10.11 2.60 -3.01
C PHE A 255 8.94 2.04 -3.82
N GLY A 256 8.45 2.76 -4.85
CA GLY A 256 7.45 2.24 -5.78
C GLY A 256 7.90 1.00 -6.56
N LEU A 257 9.22 0.73 -6.64
CA LEU A 257 9.79 -0.47 -7.24
C LEU A 257 9.61 -1.72 -6.37
N GLN A 258 9.31 -1.53 -5.08
CA GLN A 258 9.03 -2.58 -4.11
C GLN A 258 7.79 -2.22 -3.29
N PRO A 259 6.58 -2.25 -3.89
CA PRO A 259 5.36 -1.78 -3.24
C PRO A 259 4.98 -2.57 -1.98
N TYR A 260 5.54 -3.78 -1.83
CA TYR A 260 5.37 -4.60 -0.62
C TYR A 260 6.39 -4.27 0.49
N ARG A 261 7.33 -3.39 0.22
CA ARG A 261 8.30 -2.96 1.24
C ARG A 261 7.65 -1.98 2.20
N VAL A 262 7.72 -2.29 3.48
CA VAL A 262 7.24 -1.38 4.52
C VAL A 262 8.27 -0.27 4.71
N THR A 263 7.84 0.97 4.48
CA THR A 263 8.69 2.16 4.60
C THR A 263 8.42 2.96 5.87
N ALA A 264 7.23 2.80 6.46
CA ALA A 264 6.90 3.40 7.76
C ALA A 264 7.40 2.52 8.93
N PRO A 265 7.61 3.09 10.11
CA PRO A 265 7.96 2.32 11.29
C PRO A 265 6.97 1.19 11.56
N LEU A 266 7.51 0.00 11.84
CA LEU A 266 6.70 -1.17 12.21
C LEU A 266 6.28 -1.07 13.67
N ALA A 267 5.01 -1.33 13.96
CA ALA A 267 4.56 -1.53 15.32
C ALA A 267 5.02 -2.92 15.80
N ALA A 268 5.78 -2.95 16.90
CA ALA A 268 6.28 -4.17 17.51
C ALA A 268 5.35 -4.62 18.64
N PHE A 269 4.72 -5.78 18.48
CA PHE A 269 3.80 -6.37 19.45
C PHE A 269 4.49 -7.54 20.16
N GLN A 270 4.78 -7.39 21.45
CA GLN A 270 5.40 -8.44 22.22
C GLN A 270 4.34 -9.32 22.87
N GLY A 271 4.57 -10.62 22.83
CA GLY A 271 3.72 -11.63 23.41
C GLY A 271 4.50 -12.83 23.91
N SER A 272 3.80 -13.72 24.57
CA SER A 272 4.35 -14.98 25.03
C SER A 272 3.32 -16.09 24.92
N ALA A 273 3.76 -17.28 24.57
CA ALA A 273 2.92 -18.48 24.50
C ALA A 273 3.55 -19.60 25.31
N VAL A 274 2.78 -20.24 26.18
CA VAL A 274 3.23 -21.40 26.95
C VAL A 274 3.11 -22.68 26.11
N LEU A 275 2.07 -22.76 25.27
CA LEU A 275 1.80 -23.85 24.35
C LEU A 275 1.87 -23.33 22.91
N PRO A 276 2.01 -24.23 21.90
CA PRO A 276 1.84 -23.82 20.50
C PRO A 276 0.55 -23.05 20.32
N SER A 277 0.60 -21.87 19.73
CA SER A 277 -0.52 -20.97 19.70
C SER A 277 -0.65 -20.30 18.31
N THR A 278 -1.86 -19.92 17.96
CA THR A 278 -2.15 -19.03 16.84
C THR A 278 -2.28 -17.62 17.36
N VAL A 279 -1.60 -16.68 16.72
CA VAL A 279 -1.64 -15.25 17.04
C VAL A 279 -2.32 -14.50 15.92
N ASP A 280 -3.48 -13.92 16.21
CA ASP A 280 -4.22 -13.02 15.32
C ASP A 280 -3.98 -11.59 15.75
N LEU A 281 -3.57 -10.73 14.80
CA LEU A 281 -3.42 -9.30 15.01
C LEU A 281 -4.57 -8.55 14.36
N PHE A 282 -5.26 -7.72 15.14
CA PHE A 282 -6.30 -6.80 14.68
C PHE A 282 -5.82 -5.35 14.87
N ILE A 283 -6.05 -4.49 13.89
CA ILE A 283 -5.83 -3.04 14.00
C ILE A 283 -7.18 -2.35 13.72
N ASN A 284 -7.65 -1.55 14.69
CA ASN A 284 -8.97 -0.92 14.66
C ASN A 284 -10.11 -1.91 14.33
N GLY A 285 -10.02 -3.13 14.86
CA GLY A 285 -11.01 -4.20 14.66
C GLY A 285 -10.87 -4.97 13.34
N MET A 286 -9.96 -4.59 12.44
CA MET A 286 -9.69 -5.32 11.20
C MET A 286 -8.52 -6.28 11.38
N LYS A 287 -8.70 -7.55 11.03
CA LYS A 287 -7.67 -8.56 11.09
C LYS A 287 -6.57 -8.27 10.05
N GLN A 288 -5.33 -8.17 10.51
CA GLN A 288 -4.16 -7.88 9.66
C GLN A 288 -3.40 -9.15 9.29
N THR A 289 -3.16 -10.02 10.25
CA THR A 289 -2.37 -11.24 10.05
C THR A 289 -2.73 -12.31 11.05
N THR A 290 -2.42 -13.55 10.68
CA THR A 290 -2.47 -14.74 11.54
C THR A 290 -1.12 -15.42 11.47
N GLN A 291 -0.51 -15.69 12.63
CA GLN A 291 0.78 -16.37 12.72
C GLN A 291 0.72 -17.53 13.72
N GLN A 292 1.42 -18.61 13.43
CA GLN A 292 1.61 -19.70 14.39
C GLN A 292 2.91 -19.50 15.15
N VAL A 293 2.85 -19.59 16.44
CA VAL A 293 4.00 -19.40 17.33
C VAL A 293 4.25 -20.64 18.17
N GLN A 294 5.52 -20.98 18.33
CA GLN A 294 5.97 -22.00 19.25
C GLN A 294 5.98 -21.48 20.70
N PRO A 295 5.98 -22.37 21.72
CA PRO A 295 6.12 -21.95 23.12
C PRO A 295 7.37 -21.09 23.32
N GLY A 296 7.23 -19.94 23.97
CA GLY A 296 8.30 -18.96 24.21
C GLY A 296 7.81 -17.53 24.15
N GLN A 297 8.77 -16.61 24.19
CA GLN A 297 8.52 -15.19 23.94
C GLN A 297 8.60 -14.91 22.44
N PHE A 298 7.71 -14.07 21.94
CA PHE A 298 7.73 -13.65 20.54
C PHE A 298 7.46 -12.15 20.42
N GLN A 299 7.95 -11.58 19.33
CA GLN A 299 7.66 -10.23 18.89
C GLN A 299 7.09 -10.30 17.47
N LEU A 300 5.86 -9.83 17.32
CA LEU A 300 5.20 -9.69 16.02
C LEU A 300 5.38 -8.25 15.53
N ASN A 301 6.08 -8.07 14.41
CA ASN A 301 6.23 -6.79 13.74
C ASN A 301 5.21 -6.69 12.60
N SER A 302 4.41 -5.64 12.59
CA SER A 302 3.41 -5.40 11.54
C SER A 302 3.38 -3.92 11.16
N ALA A 303 3.23 -3.66 9.85
CA ALA A 303 3.02 -2.29 9.39
C ALA A 303 1.65 -1.78 9.87
N PRO A 304 1.58 -0.62 10.51
CA PRO A 304 0.31 -0.03 10.87
C PRO A 304 -0.42 0.42 9.59
N SER A 305 -1.58 -0.16 9.31
CA SER A 305 -2.46 0.24 8.21
C SER A 305 -3.32 1.46 8.56
N LEU A 306 -2.73 2.43 9.28
CA LEU A 306 -3.44 3.63 9.74
C LEU A 306 -2.53 4.87 9.71
N ASN A 307 -3.17 6.02 9.62
CA ASN A 307 -2.54 7.32 9.82
C ASN A 307 -3.11 7.96 11.10
N GLY A 308 -2.24 8.27 12.06
CA GLY A 308 -2.63 8.78 13.37
C GLY A 308 -2.72 7.67 14.44
N ARG A 309 -3.44 7.97 15.53
CA ARG A 309 -3.62 7.06 16.67
C ARG A 309 -4.64 5.96 16.38
N GLY A 310 -4.31 4.73 16.71
CA GLY A 310 -5.19 3.57 16.63
C GLY A 310 -4.98 2.60 17.76
N GLN A 311 -5.78 1.54 17.79
CA GLN A 311 -5.68 0.45 18.73
C GLN A 311 -5.39 -0.85 17.99
N ALA A 312 -4.34 -1.55 18.42
CA ALA A 312 -4.05 -2.90 18.00
C ALA A 312 -4.48 -3.89 19.10
N GLN A 313 -5.02 -5.02 18.70
CA GLN A 313 -5.40 -6.12 19.58
C GLN A 313 -4.79 -7.41 19.07
N MET A 314 -4.03 -8.06 19.91
CA MET A 314 -3.45 -9.37 19.63
C MET A 314 -4.25 -10.44 20.38
N VAL A 315 -4.74 -11.43 19.65
CA VAL A 315 -5.47 -12.58 20.18
C VAL A 315 -4.58 -13.80 20.07
N ILE A 316 -4.15 -14.35 21.20
CA ILE A 316 -3.28 -15.53 21.28
C ILE A 316 -4.16 -16.71 21.69
N THR A 317 -4.40 -17.64 20.75
CA THR A 317 -5.22 -18.85 20.97
C THR A 317 -4.30 -20.05 21.03
N ASP A 318 -4.29 -20.77 22.15
CA ASP A 318 -3.48 -21.98 22.31
C ASP A 318 -4.14 -23.22 21.66
N ILE A 319 -3.41 -24.33 21.61
CA ILE A 319 -3.89 -25.61 21.07
C ILE A 319 -5.13 -26.17 21.78
N ASN A 320 -5.45 -25.68 23.00
CA ASN A 320 -6.64 -26.08 23.77
C ASN A 320 -7.85 -25.15 23.48
N GLY A 321 -7.67 -24.15 22.59
CA GLY A 321 -8.69 -23.18 22.25
C GLY A 321 -8.85 -22.03 23.26
N GLN A 322 -7.94 -21.90 24.26
CA GLN A 322 -7.97 -20.80 25.20
C GLN A 322 -7.40 -19.55 24.56
N ALA A 323 -8.20 -18.48 24.49
CA ALA A 323 -7.80 -17.21 23.89
C ALA A 323 -7.41 -16.18 24.98
N ARG A 324 -6.28 -15.52 24.76
CA ARG A 324 -5.81 -14.38 25.56
C ARG A 324 -5.73 -13.14 24.69
N PHE A 325 -6.25 -12.02 25.18
CA PHE A 325 -6.30 -10.74 24.49
C PHE A 325 -5.25 -9.80 25.08
N VAL A 326 -4.49 -9.16 24.21
CA VAL A 326 -3.51 -8.11 24.60
C VAL A 326 -3.74 -6.92 23.68
N SER A 327 -4.02 -5.76 24.28
CA SER A 327 -4.29 -4.53 23.52
C SER A 327 -3.12 -3.56 23.61
N PHE A 328 -2.81 -2.89 22.51
CA PHE A 328 -1.73 -1.91 22.38
C PHE A 328 -2.28 -0.65 21.69
N ASP A 329 -1.85 0.51 22.15
CA ASP A 329 -2.05 1.75 21.42
C ASP A 329 -0.90 1.95 20.42
N ILE A 330 -1.24 2.33 19.20
CA ILE A 330 -0.27 2.56 18.11
C ILE A 330 -0.50 3.90 17.44
N TYR A 331 0.55 4.43 16.80
CA TYR A 331 0.49 5.64 16.01
C TYR A 331 1.24 5.44 14.69
N GLY A 332 0.57 5.63 13.56
CA GLY A 332 1.17 5.60 12.23
C GLY A 332 1.33 7.01 11.66
N SER A 333 2.42 7.29 10.97
CA SER A 333 2.63 8.56 10.28
C SER A 333 3.48 8.38 9.03
N PRO A 334 3.06 8.92 7.87
CA PRO A 334 3.86 8.92 6.64
C PRO A 334 5.07 9.87 6.71
N GLN A 335 5.16 10.71 7.75
CA GLN A 335 6.30 11.60 7.97
C GLN A 335 7.53 10.87 8.51
N LEU A 336 7.36 9.65 9.03
CA LEU A 336 8.44 8.84 9.60
C LEU A 336 8.87 7.75 8.64
N LEU A 337 10.17 7.49 8.58
CA LEU A 337 10.76 6.31 7.94
C LEU A 337 11.10 5.26 8.98
N ALA A 338 10.95 4.00 8.63
CA ALA A 338 11.40 2.89 9.45
C ALA A 338 12.91 2.99 9.74
N ALA A 339 13.33 2.53 10.91
CA ALA A 339 14.72 2.58 11.33
C ALA A 339 15.66 1.93 10.29
N GLY A 340 16.75 2.63 9.93
CA GLY A 340 17.74 2.18 8.95
C GLY A 340 17.36 2.41 7.49
N LEU A 341 16.14 2.88 7.17
CA LEU A 341 15.79 3.24 5.80
C LEU A 341 16.28 4.64 5.43
N SER A 342 16.70 4.78 4.17
CA SER A 342 17.06 6.06 3.57
C SER A 342 16.21 6.32 2.32
N ASP A 343 15.73 7.56 2.19
CA ASP A 343 15.04 8.08 1.01
C ASP A 343 15.81 9.31 0.53
N TRP A 344 16.33 9.28 -0.70
CA TRP A 344 17.26 10.29 -1.17
C TRP A 344 17.13 10.57 -2.66
N SER A 345 17.54 11.73 -3.08
CA SER A 345 17.74 12.10 -4.48
C SER A 345 19.00 12.94 -4.67
N LEU A 346 19.66 12.72 -5.79
CA LEU A 346 20.77 13.53 -6.31
C LEU A 346 20.39 13.96 -7.71
N ASP A 347 20.41 15.26 -7.95
CA ASP A 347 19.92 15.88 -9.16
C ASP A 347 20.97 16.85 -9.69
N ALA A 348 21.30 16.76 -10.99
CA ALA A 348 22.26 17.64 -11.67
C ALA A 348 21.73 18.01 -13.05
N GLY A 349 21.81 19.29 -13.43
CA GLY A 349 21.33 19.73 -14.71
C GLY A 349 21.25 21.24 -14.85
N VAL A 350 20.32 21.71 -15.66
CA VAL A 350 20.00 23.12 -15.84
C VAL A 350 18.50 23.32 -15.67
N ILE A 351 18.06 24.49 -15.21
CA ILE A 351 16.66 24.75 -14.93
C ILE A 351 15.85 24.77 -16.21
N ARG A 352 14.71 24.10 -16.21
CA ARG A 352 13.69 24.13 -17.24
C ARG A 352 12.82 25.37 -17.04
N GLN A 353 13.02 26.36 -17.92
CA GLN A 353 12.27 27.63 -17.93
C GLN A 353 11.05 27.55 -18.85
N ASP A 354 10.10 28.48 -18.70
CA ASP A 354 8.91 28.64 -19.55
C ASP A 354 8.19 27.29 -19.85
N TYR A 355 8.09 26.40 -18.85
CA TYR A 355 7.44 25.09 -19.00
C TYR A 355 6.00 25.24 -19.52
N ALA A 356 5.60 24.40 -20.46
CA ALA A 356 4.34 24.46 -21.19
C ALA A 356 4.14 25.74 -22.04
N LEU A 357 5.12 26.65 -22.08
CA LEU A 357 5.12 27.81 -22.90
C LEU A 357 6.12 27.74 -24.07
N LYS A 358 7.29 27.14 -23.85
CA LYS A 358 8.34 26.93 -24.88
C LYS A 358 8.89 25.51 -24.86
N SER A 359 9.22 24.97 -26.03
CA SER A 359 9.67 23.56 -26.14
C SER A 359 11.05 23.30 -25.56
N PHE A 360 12.01 24.20 -25.69
CA PHE A 360 13.42 24.01 -25.31
C PHE A 360 13.98 25.26 -24.61
N SER A 361 13.35 25.67 -23.51
CA SER A 361 13.81 26.81 -22.73
C SER A 361 14.51 26.31 -21.46
N TYR A 362 15.82 26.40 -21.45
CA TYR A 362 16.67 26.01 -20.33
C TYR A 362 17.55 27.15 -19.89
N GLY A 363 17.82 27.26 -18.61
CA GLY A 363 18.80 28.17 -18.06
C GLY A 363 20.23 27.80 -18.47
N SER A 364 21.14 28.75 -18.36
CA SER A 364 22.56 28.56 -18.67
C SER A 364 23.37 28.02 -17.49
N ASP A 365 22.90 28.28 -16.27
CA ASP A 365 23.69 27.98 -15.07
C ASP A 365 23.43 26.52 -14.61
N PRO A 366 24.50 25.74 -14.34
CA PRO A 366 24.37 24.41 -13.80
C PRO A 366 23.79 24.44 -12.41
N VAL A 367 22.96 23.45 -12.12
CA VAL A 367 22.27 23.24 -10.85
C VAL A 367 22.62 21.90 -10.31
N LEU A 368 22.94 21.86 -9.03
CA LEU A 368 23.06 20.65 -8.23
C LEU A 368 22.04 20.71 -7.10
N SER A 369 21.30 19.66 -6.86
CA SER A 369 20.36 19.52 -5.74
C SER A 369 20.46 18.14 -5.14
N GLY A 370 20.42 18.04 -3.83
CA GLY A 370 20.41 16.80 -3.09
C GLY A 370 19.41 16.87 -1.94
N SER A 371 18.60 15.83 -1.78
CA SER A 371 17.67 15.67 -0.65
C SER A 371 17.86 14.27 -0.06
N ALA A 372 17.81 14.17 1.27
CA ALA A 372 17.90 12.91 1.96
C ALA A 372 17.00 12.90 3.20
N ARG A 373 16.40 11.75 3.47
CA ARG A 373 15.69 11.40 4.71
C ARG A 373 16.27 10.09 5.22
N TYR A 374 16.48 9.97 6.52
CA TYR A 374 17.02 8.77 7.14
C TYR A 374 16.26 8.45 8.42
N GLY A 375 15.67 7.26 8.51
CA GLY A 375 15.08 6.74 9.73
C GLY A 375 16.16 6.39 10.74
N TRP A 376 16.47 7.32 11.67
CA TRP A 376 17.43 7.10 12.74
C TRP A 376 16.92 6.07 13.76
N SER A 377 15.63 6.13 14.03
CA SER A 377 14.88 5.17 14.82
C SER A 377 13.42 5.16 14.36
N ASP A 378 12.60 4.25 14.87
CA ASP A 378 11.17 4.20 14.56
C ASP A 378 10.39 5.44 15.05
N SER A 379 10.99 6.27 15.87
CA SER A 379 10.40 7.52 16.38
C SER A 379 11.07 8.79 15.82
N LEU A 380 12.21 8.67 15.14
CA LEU A 380 12.98 9.83 14.67
C LEU A 380 13.48 9.63 13.24
N THR A 381 13.07 10.52 12.35
CA THR A 381 13.59 10.63 10.98
C THR A 381 14.35 11.94 10.84
N LEU A 382 15.58 11.86 10.37
CA LEU A 382 16.43 13.00 10.05
C LEU A 382 16.29 13.37 8.58
N GLU A 383 16.41 14.66 8.26
CA GLU A 383 16.30 15.22 6.92
C GLU A 383 17.49 16.12 6.60
N GLY A 384 17.93 16.10 5.35
CA GLY A 384 18.97 16.97 4.84
C GLY A 384 18.68 17.43 3.42
N HIS A 385 18.99 18.67 3.09
CA HIS A 385 18.83 19.22 1.75
C HIS A 385 19.94 20.21 1.45
N ALA A 386 20.45 20.17 0.22
CA ALA A 386 21.44 21.10 -0.27
C ALA A 386 21.16 21.47 -1.73
N GLU A 387 21.40 22.73 -2.09
CA GLU A 387 21.33 23.25 -3.46
C GLU A 387 22.57 24.08 -3.77
N ALA A 388 23.04 24.00 -4.99
CA ALA A 388 24.12 24.83 -5.49
C ALA A 388 23.92 25.21 -6.95
N THR A 389 24.22 26.49 -7.26
CA THR A 389 24.37 27.01 -8.62
C THR A 389 25.46 28.07 -8.58
N ARG A 390 25.75 28.76 -9.70
CA ARG A 390 26.91 29.67 -9.83
C ARG A 390 27.09 30.61 -8.62
N ASP A 391 26.05 31.30 -8.19
CA ASP A 391 26.14 32.35 -7.14
C ASP A 391 25.35 31.98 -5.87
N LEU A 392 24.70 30.82 -5.84
CA LEU A 392 23.90 30.34 -4.70
C LEU A 392 24.44 29.06 -4.14
N GLN A 393 24.57 29.02 -2.82
CA GLN A 393 24.76 27.85 -2.01
C GLN A 393 23.70 27.82 -0.92
N LEU A 394 23.01 26.70 -0.78
CA LEU A 394 22.02 26.48 0.25
C LEU A 394 22.27 25.13 0.90
N ALA A 395 22.17 25.06 2.22
CA ALA A 395 22.16 23.83 2.96
C ALA A 395 21.23 23.94 4.17
N GLY A 396 20.60 22.83 4.52
CA GLY A 396 19.70 22.77 5.65
C GLY A 396 19.49 21.36 6.16
N GLY A 397 19.00 21.28 7.38
CA GLY A 397 18.64 20.04 8.04
C GLY A 397 17.30 20.14 8.73
N GLY A 398 16.67 18.99 8.96
CA GLY A 398 15.39 18.86 9.63
C GLY A 398 15.27 17.55 10.35
N ALA A 399 14.21 17.43 11.13
CA ALA A 399 13.86 16.21 11.82
C ALA A 399 12.33 16.08 11.97
N SER A 400 11.84 14.87 11.91
CA SER A 400 10.47 14.47 12.22
C SER A 400 10.51 13.51 13.41
N TRP A 401 9.87 13.88 14.50
CA TRP A 401 9.94 13.16 15.78
C TRP A 401 8.55 12.79 16.29
N LEU A 402 8.31 11.50 16.51
CA LEU A 402 7.13 10.98 17.20
C LEU A 402 7.26 11.22 18.71
N LEU A 403 6.40 12.08 19.25
CA LEU A 403 6.39 12.42 20.67
C LEU A 403 5.73 11.30 21.48
N GLY A 404 6.55 10.61 22.28
CA GLY A 404 6.10 9.41 22.99
C GLY A 404 5.59 8.36 22.03
N GLN A 405 4.56 7.59 22.43
CA GLN A 405 3.97 6.58 21.53
C GLN A 405 2.69 7.06 20.82
N GLN A 406 2.11 8.22 21.19
CA GLN A 406 0.76 8.59 20.77
C GLN A 406 0.51 10.11 20.72
N ALA A 407 1.46 10.91 21.06
CA ALA A 407 1.29 12.37 21.19
C ALA A 407 1.54 13.13 19.87
N GLY A 408 1.50 12.45 18.72
CA GLY A 408 1.67 13.07 17.42
C GLY A 408 3.11 13.26 17.00
N VAL A 409 3.31 13.88 15.84
CA VAL A 409 4.63 14.11 15.23
C VAL A 409 4.96 15.58 15.24
N LEU A 410 6.14 15.89 15.76
CA LEU A 410 6.78 17.20 15.69
C LEU A 410 7.78 17.21 14.55
N THR A 411 7.73 18.24 13.70
CA THR A 411 8.70 18.45 12.62
C THR A 411 9.41 19.78 12.83
N ALA A 412 10.71 19.83 12.62
CA ALA A 412 11.47 21.07 12.67
C ALA A 412 12.54 21.07 11.57
N SER A 413 12.83 22.24 11.00
CA SER A 413 13.90 22.41 10.02
C SER A 413 14.54 23.78 10.10
N LEU A 414 15.82 23.85 9.69
CA LEU A 414 16.59 25.07 9.57
C LEU A 414 17.44 24.97 8.30
N ALA A 415 17.40 26.02 7.47
CA ALA A 415 18.19 26.10 6.26
C ALA A 415 18.86 27.48 6.15
N GLY A 416 20.10 27.49 5.69
CA GLY A 416 20.85 28.69 5.39
C GLY A 416 21.16 28.78 3.91
N SER A 417 21.11 29.98 3.33
CA SER A 417 21.50 30.24 1.96
C SER A 417 22.50 31.38 1.90
N ARG A 418 23.45 31.29 0.95
CA ARG A 418 24.38 32.36 0.60
C ARG A 418 24.25 32.68 -0.88
N PHE A 419 23.85 33.88 -1.19
CA PHE A 419 23.68 34.37 -2.55
C PHE A 419 24.34 35.72 -2.75
N ALA A 420 25.26 35.81 -3.72
CA ALA A 420 25.99 37.07 -4.07
C ALA A 420 26.65 37.77 -2.85
N GLY A 421 27.11 37.01 -1.87
CA GLY A 421 27.71 37.54 -0.62
C GLY A 421 26.73 37.69 0.55
N ASP A 422 25.44 37.82 0.30
CA ASP A 422 24.39 37.91 1.33
C ASP A 422 24.04 36.53 1.89
N THR A 423 23.79 36.48 3.20
CA THR A 423 23.33 35.24 3.87
C THR A 423 21.89 35.39 4.32
N GLY A 424 21.09 34.35 4.15
CA GLY A 424 19.71 34.28 4.56
C GLY A 424 19.37 32.96 5.26
N VAL A 425 18.35 32.97 6.11
CA VAL A 425 17.93 31.84 6.92
C VAL A 425 16.44 31.57 6.74
N GLN A 426 16.07 30.31 6.70
CA GLN A 426 14.69 29.81 6.78
C GLN A 426 14.57 28.81 7.93
N ALA A 427 13.51 28.91 8.72
CA ALA A 427 13.18 27.97 9.75
C ALA A 427 11.72 27.51 9.63
N SER A 428 11.43 26.26 9.93
CA SER A 428 10.08 25.75 10.03
C SER A 428 9.87 24.91 11.28
N LEU A 429 8.63 24.93 11.78
CA LEU A 429 8.16 24.08 12.87
C LEU A 429 6.75 23.61 12.55
N GLY A 430 6.51 22.32 12.70
CA GLY A 430 5.23 21.69 12.46
C GLY A 430 4.87 20.73 13.57
N TYR A 431 3.59 20.62 13.86
CA TYR A 431 3.05 19.61 14.77
C TYR A 431 1.77 19.04 14.18
N GLN A 432 1.68 17.72 14.15
CA GLN A 432 0.50 17.00 13.69
C GLN A 432 0.07 15.93 14.69
N TRP A 433 -1.19 15.96 15.07
CA TRP A 433 -1.80 14.91 15.87
C TRP A 433 -3.15 14.49 15.31
N ILE A 434 -3.28 13.21 15.00
CA ILE A 434 -4.51 12.60 14.49
C ILE A 434 -4.97 11.56 15.50
N SER A 435 -6.19 11.69 15.98
CA SER A 435 -6.83 10.74 16.86
C SER A 435 -8.20 10.33 16.31
N ARG A 436 -8.90 9.43 16.98
CA ARG A 436 -10.25 8.99 16.60
C ARG A 436 -11.29 10.12 16.62
N TYR A 437 -11.15 11.08 17.52
CA TYR A 437 -12.18 12.10 17.79
C TYR A 437 -11.79 13.47 17.28
N PHE A 438 -10.50 13.75 17.17
CA PHE A 438 -10.03 15.03 16.65
C PHE A 438 -8.70 14.86 15.94
N ASN A 439 -8.43 15.79 15.03
CA ASN A 439 -7.16 15.93 14.36
C ASN A 439 -6.73 17.41 14.42
N THR A 440 -5.44 17.63 14.60
CA THR A 440 -4.86 18.97 14.59
C THR A 440 -3.56 18.97 13.80
N SER A 441 -3.32 20.07 13.08
CA SER A 441 -2.08 20.32 12.37
C SER A 441 -1.76 21.81 12.51
N ILE A 442 -0.57 22.11 13.01
CA ILE A 442 -0.07 23.47 13.15
C ILE A 442 1.29 23.51 12.49
N ASN A 443 1.47 24.41 11.53
CA ASN A 443 2.75 24.57 10.85
C ASN A 443 3.09 26.06 10.75
N THR A 444 4.35 26.37 10.94
CA THR A 444 4.91 27.71 10.75
C THR A 444 6.21 27.64 9.96
N LEU A 445 6.37 28.54 9.01
CA LEU A 445 7.62 28.73 8.26
C LEU A 445 7.95 30.22 8.23
N ARG A 446 9.21 30.52 8.46
CA ARG A 446 9.78 31.89 8.42
C ARG A 446 11.03 31.88 7.58
N ALA A 447 11.12 32.79 6.63
CA ALA A 447 12.35 33.06 5.89
C ALA A 447 12.68 34.56 5.95
N ASP A 448 13.93 34.87 6.22
CA ASP A 448 14.37 36.27 6.23
C ASP A 448 14.40 36.91 4.81
N SER A 449 14.59 38.22 4.71
CA SER A 449 14.55 38.94 3.43
C SER A 449 15.68 38.55 2.47
N ARG A 450 16.77 37.99 2.94
CA ARG A 450 17.94 37.60 2.15
C ARG A 450 17.94 36.12 1.75
N TYR A 451 17.09 35.30 2.38
CA TYR A 451 17.00 33.89 2.02
C TYR A 451 16.63 33.71 0.55
N ARG A 452 17.40 32.90 -0.16
CA ARG A 452 17.18 32.50 -1.55
C ARG A 452 17.35 31.01 -1.70
N ASP A 453 16.61 30.44 -2.61
CA ASP A 453 16.77 29.08 -3.14
C ASP A 453 16.80 29.13 -4.67
N ILE A 454 17.14 28.07 -5.34
CA ILE A 454 17.21 28.06 -6.80
C ILE A 454 15.87 28.42 -7.44
N ALA A 455 14.73 27.99 -6.86
CA ALA A 455 13.41 28.35 -7.37
C ALA A 455 13.19 29.87 -7.39
N SER A 456 13.70 30.58 -6.41
CA SER A 456 13.57 32.04 -6.30
C SER A 456 14.39 32.81 -7.35
N LEU A 457 15.50 32.26 -7.79
CA LEU A 457 16.30 32.83 -8.88
C LEU A 457 15.61 32.70 -10.25
N ASN A 458 14.60 31.81 -10.35
CA ASN A 458 13.84 31.55 -11.57
C ASN A 458 12.40 32.06 -11.50
N GLY A 459 12.17 33.10 -10.73
CA GLY A 459 10.91 33.85 -10.71
C GLY A 459 9.87 33.33 -9.74
N ALA A 460 10.10 32.20 -9.04
CA ALA A 460 9.17 31.71 -8.02
C ALA A 460 9.40 32.52 -6.70
N PRO A 461 8.43 33.30 -6.21
CA PRO A 461 8.64 34.13 -5.02
C PRO A 461 8.93 33.24 -3.78
N VAL A 462 9.87 33.73 -2.94
CA VAL A 462 10.16 33.07 -1.66
C VAL A 462 8.97 33.23 -0.71
N THR A 463 8.57 32.17 -0.06
CA THR A 463 7.62 32.21 1.05
C THR A 463 8.32 32.80 2.28
N ARG A 464 7.98 34.04 2.65
CA ARG A 464 8.55 34.76 3.81
C ARG A 464 7.91 34.32 5.10
N LEU A 465 6.63 34.04 5.06
CA LEU A 465 5.82 33.66 6.19
C LEU A 465 4.73 32.70 5.73
N SER A 466 4.59 31.59 6.39
CA SER A 466 3.48 30.68 6.21
C SER A 466 3.09 30.11 7.57
N ASP A 467 1.92 30.49 8.07
CA ASP A 467 1.31 29.87 9.25
C ASP A 467 0.04 29.14 8.81
N SER A 468 -0.09 27.91 9.19
CA SER A 468 -1.34 27.17 9.04
C SER A 468 -1.70 26.48 10.34
N ALA A 469 -2.95 26.57 10.73
CA ALA A 469 -3.49 25.83 11.85
C ALA A 469 -4.80 25.19 11.40
N TYR A 470 -4.96 23.93 11.66
CA TYR A 470 -6.17 23.17 11.42
C TYR A 470 -6.57 22.40 12.67
N LEU A 471 -7.86 22.40 12.99
CA LEU A 471 -8.46 21.66 14.08
C LEU A 471 -9.76 21.03 13.60
N GLY A 472 -9.86 19.71 13.60
CA GLY A 472 -11.07 18.97 13.24
C GLY A 472 -11.59 18.16 14.41
N PHE A 473 -12.91 18.06 14.53
CA PHE A 473 -13.62 17.26 15.54
C PHE A 473 -14.65 16.37 14.87
N ASP A 474 -14.68 15.12 15.27
CA ASP A 474 -15.73 14.18 14.90
C ASP A 474 -16.70 14.01 16.06
N THR A 475 -17.98 14.31 15.82
CA THR A 475 -19.03 14.29 16.84
C THR A 475 -20.28 13.58 16.31
N ARG A 476 -21.21 13.23 17.20
CA ARG A 476 -22.53 12.70 16.81
C ARG A 476 -23.35 13.66 15.95
N PHE A 477 -23.04 14.95 15.98
CA PHE A 477 -23.73 15.97 15.20
C PHE A 477 -23.09 16.21 13.82
N GLY A 478 -21.98 15.56 13.53
CA GLY A 478 -21.20 15.71 12.33
C GLY A 478 -19.75 16.09 12.63
N GLN A 479 -19.01 16.30 11.57
CA GLN A 479 -17.59 16.68 11.59
C GLN A 479 -17.50 18.21 11.51
N PHE A 480 -16.72 18.80 12.39
CA PHE A 480 -16.41 20.23 12.41
C PHE A 480 -14.94 20.41 12.08
N GLY A 481 -14.61 21.41 11.28
CA GLY A 481 -13.25 21.79 10.95
C GLY A 481 -13.07 23.30 11.08
N PHE A 482 -11.98 23.71 11.69
CA PHE A 482 -11.55 25.10 11.78
C PHE A 482 -10.13 25.21 11.18
N ALA A 483 -9.94 26.16 10.29
CA ALA A 483 -8.64 26.42 9.68
C ALA A 483 -8.29 27.90 9.70
N LEU A 484 -7.02 28.18 9.99
CA LEU A 484 -6.41 29.51 9.87
C LEU A 484 -5.19 29.38 8.94
N LEU A 485 -5.10 30.31 8.01
CA LEU A 485 -3.95 30.45 7.12
C LEU A 485 -3.46 31.91 7.14
N ARG A 486 -2.15 32.07 7.27
CA ARG A 486 -1.49 33.36 7.10
C ARG A 486 -0.26 33.15 6.22
N GLN A 487 -0.22 33.83 5.10
CA GLN A 487 0.85 33.64 4.12
C GLN A 487 1.36 34.96 3.57
N GLN A 488 2.68 35.06 3.35
CA GLN A 488 3.31 36.15 2.71
C GLN A 488 4.42 35.66 1.80
N TYR A 489 4.37 36.07 0.56
CA TYR A 489 5.46 35.91 -0.38
C TYR A 489 6.35 37.14 -0.44
N SER A 490 7.57 36.98 -0.95
CA SER A 490 8.47 38.10 -1.20
C SER A 490 7.82 39.13 -2.15
N GLY A 491 7.77 40.42 -1.73
CA GLY A 491 7.14 41.48 -2.51
C GLY A 491 5.62 41.52 -2.48
N ALA A 492 4.96 40.64 -1.74
CA ALA A 492 3.50 40.57 -1.66
C ALA A 492 2.97 40.95 -0.27
N ALA A 493 1.73 41.45 -0.24
CA ALA A 493 1.01 41.70 1.00
C ALA A 493 0.69 40.37 1.75
N ILE A 494 0.46 40.48 3.05
CA ILE A 494 0.10 39.34 3.87
C ILE A 494 -1.36 38.92 3.59
N SER A 495 -1.56 37.72 3.13
CA SER A 495 -2.88 37.10 3.04
C SER A 495 -3.23 36.36 4.34
N ARG A 496 -4.44 36.56 4.83
CA ARG A 496 -4.97 35.92 6.03
C ARG A 496 -6.33 35.32 5.71
N PHE A 497 -6.56 34.12 6.12
CA PHE A 497 -7.76 33.36 5.80
C PHE A 497 -8.24 32.55 7.00
N ALA A 498 -9.52 32.58 7.29
CA ALA A 498 -10.17 31.74 8.27
C ALA A 498 -11.30 30.95 7.63
N SER A 499 -11.42 29.70 7.97
CA SER A 499 -12.44 28.78 7.49
C SER A 499 -13.07 28.01 8.65
N LEU A 500 -14.39 27.91 8.62
CA LEU A 500 -15.18 27.02 9.47
C LEU A 500 -15.94 26.08 8.56
N SER A 501 -15.79 24.79 8.77
CA SER A 501 -16.50 23.74 8.03
C SER A 501 -17.32 22.88 8.95
N TRP A 502 -18.47 22.46 8.46
CA TRP A 502 -19.29 21.44 9.09
C TRP A 502 -19.82 20.48 8.04
N SER A 503 -19.73 19.19 8.29
CA SER A 503 -20.30 18.17 7.42
C SER A 503 -21.01 17.10 8.23
N LYS A 504 -22.10 16.59 7.68
CA LYS A 504 -22.87 15.52 8.28
C LYS A 504 -23.37 14.55 7.23
N GLN A 505 -23.16 13.27 7.47
CA GLN A 505 -23.79 12.22 6.70
C GLN A 505 -25.28 12.18 7.03
N LEU A 506 -26.11 12.38 6.03
CA LEU A 506 -27.58 12.29 6.09
C LEU A 506 -27.98 10.97 5.44
N ALA A 507 -28.51 10.03 6.22
CA ALA A 507 -28.80 8.66 5.76
C ALA A 507 -27.54 7.94 5.20
N ARG A 508 -27.74 6.79 4.54
CA ARG A 508 -26.62 5.98 4.02
C ARG A 508 -25.91 6.62 2.80
N ASN A 509 -26.62 7.42 2.04
CA ASN A 509 -26.22 7.82 0.68
C ASN A 509 -26.13 9.34 0.49
N GLY A 510 -26.40 10.14 1.51
CA GLY A 510 -26.44 11.60 1.39
C GLY A 510 -25.49 12.30 2.35
N SER A 511 -24.98 13.46 1.99
CA SER A 511 -24.16 14.33 2.85
C SER A 511 -24.59 15.79 2.72
N LEU A 512 -24.47 16.52 3.84
CA LEU A 512 -24.64 17.96 3.89
C LEU A 512 -23.36 18.59 4.38
N THR A 513 -22.88 19.62 3.69
CA THR A 513 -21.66 20.35 4.00
C THR A 513 -21.95 21.86 4.06
N VAL A 514 -21.46 22.50 5.09
CA VAL A 514 -21.51 23.96 5.24
C VAL A 514 -20.10 24.47 5.49
N ASN A 515 -19.67 25.41 4.65
CA ASN A 515 -18.36 26.06 4.81
C ASN A 515 -18.55 27.58 4.88
N PHE A 516 -17.97 28.17 5.90
CA PHE A 516 -17.87 29.62 6.04
C PHE A 516 -16.40 30.00 5.95
N ASN A 517 -16.11 30.85 4.99
CA ASN A 517 -14.75 31.30 4.68
C ASN A 517 -14.67 32.83 4.77
N ARG A 518 -13.59 33.35 5.34
CA ARG A 518 -13.37 34.78 5.46
C ARG A 518 -11.91 35.13 5.23
N SER A 519 -11.65 36.03 4.29
CA SER A 519 -10.37 36.73 4.22
C SER A 519 -10.29 37.81 5.31
N LEU A 520 -9.19 37.83 6.06
CA LEU A 520 -8.98 38.72 7.21
C LEU A 520 -8.07 39.91 6.90
N GLY A 521 -7.84 40.25 5.64
CA GLY A 521 -6.84 41.28 5.26
C GLY A 521 -7.19 42.11 4.04
N ASP A 522 -8.20 41.72 3.29
CA ASP A 522 -8.63 42.35 2.06
C ASP A 522 -10.15 42.65 2.05
N GLN A 523 -10.58 43.35 1.03
CA GLN A 523 -11.99 43.74 0.90
C GLN A 523 -12.90 42.61 0.39
N THR A 524 -12.36 41.39 0.18
CA THR A 524 -13.17 40.24 -0.18
C THR A 524 -13.98 39.77 1.04
N GLY A 525 -15.28 40.05 1.02
CA GLY A 525 -16.21 39.74 2.11
C GLY A 525 -16.26 38.26 2.48
N PRO A 526 -17.06 37.87 3.49
CA PRO A 526 -17.27 36.51 3.88
C PRO A 526 -17.91 35.72 2.74
N GLN A 527 -17.61 34.41 2.68
CA GLN A 527 -18.22 33.48 1.75
C GLN A 527 -18.88 32.34 2.53
N LEU A 528 -20.12 32.06 2.22
CA LEU A 528 -20.87 30.92 2.73
C LEU A 528 -21.12 29.94 1.58
N TYR A 529 -20.80 28.68 1.81
CA TYR A 529 -21.09 27.59 0.91
C TYR A 529 -21.94 26.54 1.65
N VAL A 530 -23.03 26.12 1.01
CA VAL A 530 -23.89 25.02 1.48
C VAL A 530 -24.03 24.02 0.35
N GLY A 531 -23.60 22.79 0.57
CA GLY A 531 -23.67 21.70 -0.41
C GLY A 531 -24.42 20.52 0.16
N TRP A 532 -25.38 20.01 -0.60
CA TRP A 532 -26.03 18.74 -0.36
C TRP A 532 -25.74 17.81 -1.52
N SER A 533 -25.35 16.57 -1.24
CA SER A 533 -25.14 15.54 -2.25
C SER A 533 -25.73 14.22 -1.82
N MET A 534 -26.21 13.43 -2.77
CA MET A 534 -26.79 12.12 -2.55
C MET A 534 -26.43 11.18 -3.69
N LEU A 535 -26.07 9.94 -3.36
CA LEU A 535 -25.98 8.83 -4.30
C LEU A 535 -27.35 8.19 -4.44
N LEU A 536 -27.91 8.18 -5.66
CA LEU A 536 -29.18 7.53 -5.97
C LEU A 536 -29.00 6.03 -6.14
N ASP A 537 -27.93 5.64 -6.80
CA ASP A 537 -27.47 4.26 -6.99
C ASP A 537 -25.94 4.20 -6.98
N ARG A 538 -25.32 3.09 -7.42
CA ARG A 538 -23.87 2.91 -7.45
C ARG A 538 -23.14 3.93 -8.32
N ASP A 539 -23.77 4.39 -9.39
CA ASP A 539 -23.14 5.17 -10.45
C ASP A 539 -23.75 6.57 -10.60
N THR A 540 -24.92 6.82 -10.00
CA THR A 540 -25.67 8.05 -10.18
C THR A 540 -25.67 8.90 -8.92
N SER A 541 -25.29 10.16 -9.05
CA SER A 541 -25.27 11.16 -7.96
C SER A 541 -26.06 12.41 -8.34
N VAL A 542 -26.60 13.05 -7.32
CA VAL A 542 -27.22 14.38 -7.41
C VAL A 542 -26.62 15.28 -6.38
N ALA A 543 -26.34 16.53 -6.73
CA ALA A 543 -25.84 17.54 -5.81
C ALA A 543 -26.53 18.89 -6.02
N VAL A 544 -26.73 19.60 -4.92
CA VAL A 544 -27.22 20.98 -4.90
C VAL A 544 -26.22 21.80 -4.08
N ASN A 545 -25.68 22.85 -4.69
CA ASN A 545 -24.67 23.68 -4.07
C ASN A 545 -25.08 25.14 -4.14
N GLY A 546 -25.19 25.78 -2.99
CA GLY A 546 -25.41 27.21 -2.85
C GLY A 546 -24.12 27.92 -2.39
N ARG A 547 -23.78 29.02 -3.01
CA ARG A 547 -22.67 29.88 -2.59
C ARG A 547 -23.14 31.29 -2.48
N ARG A 548 -22.80 31.94 -1.37
CA ARG A 548 -23.02 33.36 -1.13
C ARG A 548 -21.71 34.04 -0.83
N THR A 549 -21.46 35.12 -1.55
CA THR A 549 -20.33 36.04 -1.33
C THR A 549 -20.89 37.41 -1.03
N ARG A 550 -20.02 38.42 -0.79
CA ARG A 550 -20.44 39.81 -0.64
C ARG A 550 -21.17 40.35 -1.88
N ASP A 551 -20.68 39.93 -3.06
CA ASP A 551 -21.06 40.54 -4.33
C ASP A 551 -21.88 39.61 -5.25
N SER A 552 -22.07 38.37 -4.88
CA SER A 552 -22.82 37.38 -5.68
C SER A 552 -23.39 36.23 -4.87
N ASN A 553 -24.55 35.72 -5.33
CA ASN A 553 -25.09 34.42 -4.91
C ASN A 553 -25.08 33.51 -6.11
N SER A 554 -24.83 32.24 -5.90
CA SER A 554 -24.97 31.22 -6.96
C SER A 554 -25.59 29.94 -6.43
N LEU A 555 -26.38 29.30 -7.29
CA LEU A 555 -26.96 28.00 -7.05
C LEU A 555 -26.59 27.08 -8.20
N THR A 556 -26.02 25.94 -7.86
CA THR A 556 -25.65 24.90 -8.85
C THR A 556 -26.42 23.62 -8.54
N LEU A 557 -27.10 23.08 -9.53
CA LEU A 557 -27.72 21.75 -9.54
C LEU A 557 -26.86 20.87 -10.44
N ASP A 558 -26.50 19.70 -9.97
CA ASP A 558 -25.71 18.74 -10.72
C ASP A 558 -26.31 17.34 -10.57
N ALA A 559 -26.49 16.64 -11.67
CA ALA A 559 -26.87 15.25 -11.71
C ALA A 559 -25.98 14.53 -12.69
N ALA A 560 -25.35 13.43 -12.25
CA ALA A 560 -24.41 12.71 -13.08
C ALA A 560 -24.49 11.21 -12.84
N ARG A 561 -24.35 10.44 -13.92
CA ARG A 561 -24.03 9.02 -13.93
C ARG A 561 -22.64 8.84 -14.49
N SER A 562 -21.74 8.25 -13.71
CA SER A 562 -20.39 7.96 -14.17
C SER A 562 -20.38 6.84 -15.19
N ALA A 563 -19.67 7.00 -16.31
CA ALA A 563 -19.35 5.89 -17.19
C ALA A 563 -18.39 4.93 -16.44
N PRO A 564 -18.55 3.61 -16.56
CA PRO A 564 -17.61 2.66 -15.99
C PRO A 564 -16.18 2.95 -16.45
N SER A 565 -15.20 2.74 -15.57
CA SER A 565 -13.79 3.01 -15.89
C SER A 565 -13.11 1.85 -16.61
N ASP A 566 -13.59 0.64 -16.42
CA ASP A 566 -12.95 -0.63 -16.80
C ASP A 566 -13.84 -1.54 -17.68
N GLU A 567 -15.09 -1.21 -17.84
CA GLU A 567 -16.05 -1.91 -18.70
C GLU A 567 -16.62 -0.97 -19.76
N ASP A 568 -17.23 -1.51 -20.81
CA ASP A 568 -17.97 -0.72 -21.79
C ASP A 568 -19.24 -0.19 -21.13
N GLY A 569 -19.48 1.11 -21.30
CA GLY A 569 -20.67 1.69 -20.69
C GLY A 569 -20.85 3.17 -20.96
N TRP A 570 -22.05 3.64 -20.62
CA TRP A 570 -22.46 5.01 -20.81
C TRP A 570 -22.50 5.76 -19.47
N GLY A 571 -22.10 7.02 -19.53
CA GLY A 571 -22.31 8.01 -18.48
C GLY A 571 -22.98 9.26 -19.04
N TRP A 572 -23.51 10.09 -18.15
CA TRP A 572 -24.06 11.39 -18.50
C TRP A 572 -23.90 12.37 -17.33
N ARG A 573 -23.94 13.64 -17.66
CA ARG A 573 -23.97 14.72 -16.69
C ARG A 573 -24.87 15.84 -17.16
N VAL A 574 -25.71 16.36 -16.25
CA VAL A 574 -26.51 17.56 -16.46
C VAL A 574 -26.22 18.50 -15.30
N GLN A 575 -25.90 19.73 -15.65
CA GLN A 575 -25.60 20.78 -14.66
C GLN A 575 -26.35 22.04 -15.05
N ALA A 576 -26.95 22.68 -14.04
CA ALA A 576 -27.51 24.01 -14.16
C ALA A 576 -26.91 24.93 -13.07
N ASN A 577 -26.49 26.10 -13.45
CA ASN A 577 -25.91 27.08 -12.54
C ASN A 577 -26.57 28.43 -12.79
N ALA A 578 -27.08 29.05 -11.73
CA ALA A 578 -27.59 30.39 -11.74
C ALA A 578 -26.78 31.26 -10.78
N ALA A 579 -26.30 32.37 -11.22
CA ALA A 579 -25.56 33.32 -10.39
C ALA A 579 -26.15 34.73 -10.59
N ASP A 580 -26.39 35.42 -9.48
CA ASP A 580 -26.66 36.85 -9.44
C ASP A 580 -25.43 37.60 -8.90
N GLY A 581 -25.25 38.82 -9.30
CA GLY A 581 -24.17 39.69 -8.84
C GLY A 581 -24.62 41.16 -8.75
N ASN A 582 -24.01 41.88 -7.85
CA ASN A 582 -24.19 43.34 -7.76
C ASN A 582 -23.52 44.00 -9.00
N GLY A 583 -24.31 44.44 -9.97
CA GLY A 583 -23.84 44.98 -11.26
C GLY A 583 -24.01 43.98 -12.38
N SER A 584 -23.28 44.05 -13.45
CA SER A 584 -23.43 43.29 -14.73
C SER A 584 -22.93 41.86 -14.71
N SER A 585 -22.70 41.24 -13.57
CA SER A 585 -22.01 39.92 -13.46
C SER A 585 -22.91 38.74 -13.25
N GLY A 586 -24.24 38.88 -13.32
CA GLY A 586 -25.17 37.76 -13.20
C GLY A 586 -25.18 36.88 -14.48
N PHE A 587 -25.34 35.57 -14.32
CA PHE A 587 -25.49 34.65 -15.43
C PHE A 587 -26.26 33.37 -15.07
N ASN A 588 -26.82 32.76 -16.09
CA ASN A 588 -27.33 31.41 -16.03
C ASN A 588 -26.52 30.52 -16.99
N ASN A 589 -26.12 29.34 -16.55
CA ASN A 589 -25.42 28.38 -17.38
C ASN A 589 -26.09 27.00 -17.25
N GLY A 590 -26.37 26.36 -18.37
CA GLY A 590 -26.83 24.98 -18.44
C GLY A 590 -25.84 24.17 -19.27
N GLN A 591 -25.52 22.98 -18.82
CA GLN A 591 -24.62 22.04 -19.49
C GLN A 591 -25.19 20.63 -19.47
N GLY A 592 -25.13 19.97 -20.64
CA GLY A 592 -25.41 18.56 -20.78
C GLY A 592 -24.26 17.84 -21.47
N GLN A 593 -23.90 16.67 -20.98
CA GLN A 593 -22.81 15.85 -21.50
C GLN A 593 -23.21 14.38 -21.47
N VAL A 594 -22.84 13.65 -22.51
CA VAL A 594 -22.88 12.19 -22.57
C VAL A 594 -21.46 11.68 -22.73
N SER A 595 -21.13 10.62 -22.04
CA SER A 595 -19.81 9.97 -22.11
C SER A 595 -19.97 8.47 -22.36
N ARG A 596 -18.97 7.88 -23.00
CA ARG A 596 -18.88 6.44 -23.24
C ARG A 596 -17.47 5.94 -23.02
N THR A 597 -17.34 4.90 -22.23
CA THR A 597 -16.11 4.11 -22.13
C THR A 597 -16.26 2.92 -23.09
N THR A 598 -15.22 2.64 -23.88
CA THR A 598 -15.14 1.51 -24.80
C THR A 598 -13.80 0.80 -24.63
N ALA A 599 -13.59 -0.34 -25.27
CA ALA A 599 -12.29 -0.98 -25.33
C ALA A 599 -11.18 -0.08 -25.93
N TYR A 600 -11.57 0.87 -26.79
CA TYR A 600 -10.66 1.72 -27.56
C TYR A 600 -10.34 3.07 -26.91
N GLY A 601 -11.05 3.46 -25.85
CA GLY A 601 -10.86 4.74 -25.19
C GLY A 601 -12.11 5.23 -24.48
N GLN A 602 -12.03 6.48 -24.01
CA GLN A 602 -13.12 7.20 -23.40
C GLN A 602 -13.46 8.42 -24.24
N PHE A 603 -14.74 8.58 -24.53
CA PHE A 603 -15.26 9.66 -25.38
C PHE A 603 -16.37 10.38 -24.64
N ALA A 604 -16.45 11.70 -24.80
CA ALA A 604 -17.61 12.44 -24.35
C ALA A 604 -17.92 13.58 -25.31
N ALA A 605 -19.18 13.94 -25.37
CA ALA A 605 -19.65 15.10 -26.11
C ALA A 605 -20.73 15.82 -25.30
N GLY A 606 -20.77 17.13 -25.41
CA GLY A 606 -21.71 17.93 -24.63
C GLY A 606 -21.97 19.29 -25.27
N ILE A 607 -22.96 19.93 -24.69
CA ILE A 607 -23.39 21.28 -25.01
C ILE A 607 -23.45 22.08 -23.72
N SER A 608 -23.00 23.33 -23.78
CA SER A 608 -23.12 24.30 -22.69
C SER A 608 -23.76 25.58 -23.27
N HIS A 609 -24.76 26.07 -22.59
CA HIS A 609 -25.39 27.35 -22.91
C HIS A 609 -25.20 28.32 -21.74
N PHE A 610 -24.56 29.44 -22.03
CA PHE A 610 -24.33 30.54 -21.11
C PHE A 610 -25.26 31.70 -21.51
N ARG A 611 -26.00 32.20 -20.53
CA ARG A 611 -26.86 33.40 -20.70
C ARG A 611 -26.41 34.43 -19.67
N GLY A 612 -25.82 35.53 -20.14
CA GLY A 612 -25.55 36.68 -19.30
C GLY A 612 -26.84 37.39 -18.89
N ILE A 613 -26.85 37.92 -17.67
CA ILE A 613 -27.94 38.76 -17.15
C ILE A 613 -27.52 40.23 -17.35
N GLN A 614 -28.48 41.15 -17.48
CA GLN A 614 -28.26 42.60 -17.63
C GLN A 614 -27.43 43.03 -18.88
N GLY A 615 -27.71 42.37 -20.02
CA GLY A 615 -27.11 42.79 -21.31
C GLY A 615 -25.76 42.13 -21.63
N ALA A 616 -25.26 41.22 -20.78
CA ALA A 616 -24.10 40.41 -21.14
C ALA A 616 -24.46 39.42 -22.26
N PRO A 617 -23.54 39.18 -23.23
CA PRO A 617 -23.86 38.30 -24.36
C PRO A 617 -24.08 36.86 -23.93
N SER A 618 -25.01 36.20 -24.57
CA SER A 618 -25.21 34.77 -24.45
C SER A 618 -24.33 34.01 -25.43
N SER A 619 -23.90 32.81 -25.07
CA SER A 619 -23.11 31.95 -25.93
C SER A 619 -23.50 30.48 -25.74
N THR A 620 -23.47 29.76 -26.88
CA THR A 620 -23.60 28.30 -26.86
C THR A 620 -22.30 27.69 -27.32
N SER A 621 -21.81 26.72 -26.57
CA SER A 621 -20.61 25.98 -26.89
C SER A 621 -20.90 24.50 -27.02
N LEU A 622 -20.40 23.92 -28.08
CA LEU A 622 -20.30 22.47 -28.26
C LEU A 622 -18.91 22.06 -27.84
N PHE A 623 -18.81 20.95 -27.14
CA PHE A 623 -17.49 20.42 -26.74
C PHE A 623 -17.48 18.90 -26.84
N GLY A 624 -16.26 18.37 -27.01
CA GLY A 624 -16.03 16.95 -27.03
C GLY A 624 -14.64 16.63 -26.50
N ASN A 625 -14.49 15.47 -25.89
CA ASN A 625 -13.19 14.95 -25.50
C ASN A 625 -13.04 13.49 -25.91
N ALA A 626 -11.79 13.13 -26.20
CA ALA A 626 -11.39 11.76 -26.52
C ALA A 626 -10.06 11.47 -25.83
N SER A 627 -10.01 10.40 -25.06
CA SER A 627 -8.76 9.94 -24.42
C SER A 627 -8.58 8.45 -24.61
N GLY A 628 -7.34 8.04 -24.85
CA GLY A 628 -6.98 6.66 -25.10
C GLY A 628 -5.51 6.50 -25.39
N SER A 629 -5.17 5.37 -25.97
CA SER A 629 -3.82 5.03 -26.42
C SER A 629 -3.87 4.33 -27.77
N VAL A 630 -2.83 4.53 -28.55
CA VAL A 630 -2.52 3.71 -29.71
C VAL A 630 -1.25 2.95 -29.41
N VAL A 631 -1.31 1.62 -29.44
CA VAL A 631 -0.18 0.75 -29.11
C VAL A 631 0.26 0.04 -30.37
N MET A 632 1.57 0.09 -30.65
CA MET A 632 2.20 -0.66 -31.72
C MET A 632 3.06 -1.77 -31.12
N LEU A 633 2.63 -3.01 -31.31
CA LEU A 633 3.25 -4.22 -30.80
C LEU A 633 3.39 -5.26 -31.90
N GLN A 634 4.59 -5.85 -32.05
CA GLN A 634 4.85 -6.92 -33.05
C GLN A 634 4.35 -6.60 -34.44
N GLY A 635 4.43 -5.33 -34.86
CA GLY A 635 3.97 -4.86 -36.15
C GLY A 635 2.46 -4.56 -36.28
N LYS A 636 1.67 -4.80 -35.23
CA LYS A 636 0.25 -4.45 -35.17
C LYS A 636 0.04 -3.11 -34.49
N VAL A 637 -0.92 -2.33 -35.01
CA VAL A 637 -1.35 -1.06 -34.38
C VAL A 637 -2.77 -1.27 -33.84
N GLN A 638 -2.93 -1.06 -32.54
CA GLN A 638 -4.21 -1.28 -31.86
C GLN A 638 -4.58 -0.08 -30.98
N PRO A 639 -5.78 0.52 -31.17
CA PRO A 639 -6.30 1.49 -30.23
C PRO A 639 -6.75 0.79 -28.95
N THR A 640 -6.54 1.44 -27.82
CA THR A 640 -6.92 0.93 -26.51
C THR A 640 -7.23 2.08 -25.54
N ARG A 641 -7.75 1.74 -24.38
CA ARG A 641 -7.86 2.70 -23.28
C ARG A 641 -6.48 3.23 -22.89
N ARG A 642 -6.44 4.42 -22.28
CA ARG A 642 -5.21 5.05 -21.83
C ARG A 642 -4.40 4.11 -20.94
N VAL A 643 -3.09 4.05 -21.21
CA VAL A 643 -2.12 3.22 -20.51
C VAL A 643 -1.23 4.12 -19.67
N ASP A 644 -1.55 4.24 -18.39
CA ASP A 644 -0.80 5.12 -17.48
C ASP A 644 0.47 4.45 -16.94
N ASP A 645 0.41 3.16 -16.59
CA ASP A 645 1.55 2.42 -16.03
C ASP A 645 1.85 1.17 -16.89
N ALA A 646 1.72 -0.01 -16.34
CA ALA A 646 2.05 -1.27 -17.01
C ALA A 646 0.84 -1.87 -17.75
N PHE A 647 1.13 -2.75 -18.70
CA PHE A 647 0.14 -3.48 -19.47
C PHE A 647 0.57 -4.93 -19.72
N ALA A 648 -0.38 -5.78 -20.11
CA ALA A 648 -0.07 -7.12 -20.59
C ALA A 648 -0.55 -7.32 -22.04
N VAL A 649 0.16 -8.17 -22.77
CA VAL A 649 -0.32 -8.81 -23.98
C VAL A 649 -0.63 -10.24 -23.64
N VAL A 650 -1.90 -10.61 -23.66
CA VAL A 650 -2.34 -11.99 -23.45
C VAL A 650 -2.32 -12.70 -24.79
N SER A 651 -1.71 -13.88 -24.83
CA SER A 651 -1.67 -14.72 -26.03
C SER A 651 -2.25 -16.11 -25.71
N THR A 652 -3.21 -16.53 -26.54
CA THR A 652 -3.81 -17.87 -26.49
C THR A 652 -3.32 -18.76 -27.63
N ASN A 653 -2.10 -18.48 -28.12
CA ASN A 653 -1.44 -19.25 -29.16
C ASN A 653 -2.26 -19.34 -30.47
N GLY A 654 -2.85 -18.23 -30.90
CA GLY A 654 -3.62 -18.11 -32.15
C GLY A 654 -5.09 -18.51 -32.04
N LEU A 655 -5.63 -18.74 -30.84
CA LEU A 655 -7.03 -19.08 -30.64
C LEU A 655 -7.86 -17.83 -30.31
N PRO A 656 -8.81 -17.46 -31.18
CA PRO A 656 -9.66 -16.29 -30.99
C PRO A 656 -10.83 -16.54 -30.04
N GLY A 657 -11.42 -15.45 -29.55
CA GLY A 657 -12.68 -15.49 -28.77
C GLY A 657 -12.56 -16.06 -27.38
N ILE A 658 -11.35 -16.16 -26.81
CA ILE A 658 -11.12 -16.65 -25.47
C ILE A 658 -11.33 -15.52 -24.47
N PRO A 659 -12.31 -15.62 -23.56
CA PRO A 659 -12.52 -14.59 -22.54
C PRO A 659 -11.36 -14.57 -21.53
N VAL A 660 -10.81 -13.38 -21.33
CA VAL A 660 -9.70 -13.13 -20.40
C VAL A 660 -10.20 -12.36 -19.19
N ARG A 661 -9.72 -12.73 -18.03
CA ARG A 661 -10.02 -12.06 -16.76
C ARG A 661 -8.74 -11.50 -16.14
N LEU A 662 -8.81 -10.29 -15.61
CA LEU A 662 -7.83 -9.68 -14.72
C LEU A 662 -8.46 -9.58 -13.33
N GLU A 663 -7.83 -10.16 -12.32
CA GLU A 663 -8.35 -10.19 -10.93
C GLU A 663 -9.83 -10.65 -10.88
N ASN A 664 -10.14 -11.74 -11.59
CA ASN A 664 -11.48 -12.34 -11.73
C ASN A 664 -12.55 -11.51 -12.48
N ARG A 665 -12.20 -10.33 -13.03
CA ARG A 665 -13.10 -9.53 -13.88
C ARG A 665 -12.78 -9.74 -15.35
N ILE A 666 -13.78 -9.92 -16.18
CA ILE A 666 -13.62 -10.04 -17.63
C ILE A 666 -13.14 -8.70 -18.17
N VAL A 667 -12.00 -8.71 -18.90
CA VAL A 667 -11.39 -7.51 -19.51
C VAL A 667 -11.49 -7.50 -21.03
N GLY A 668 -11.90 -8.61 -21.64
CA GLY A 668 -12.10 -8.74 -23.07
C GLY A 668 -12.00 -10.19 -23.53
N GLU A 669 -12.06 -10.39 -24.85
CA GLU A 669 -11.83 -11.67 -25.52
C GLU A 669 -10.66 -11.52 -26.49
N THR A 670 -9.92 -12.59 -26.76
CA THR A 670 -8.79 -12.58 -27.70
C THR A 670 -9.28 -12.36 -29.13
N ASP A 671 -8.51 -11.61 -29.92
CA ASP A 671 -8.76 -11.30 -31.35
C ASP A 671 -8.54 -12.52 -32.27
N GLU A 672 -8.63 -12.32 -33.60
CA GLU A 672 -8.46 -13.36 -34.61
C GLU A 672 -7.07 -14.04 -34.56
N ASP A 673 -6.05 -13.37 -34.00
CA ASP A 673 -4.70 -13.90 -33.81
C ASP A 673 -4.48 -14.49 -32.42
N GLY A 674 -5.53 -14.58 -31.62
CA GLY A 674 -5.45 -15.06 -30.24
C GLY A 674 -4.73 -14.09 -29.30
N LEU A 675 -4.79 -12.78 -29.56
CA LEU A 675 -4.16 -11.74 -28.75
C LEU A 675 -5.22 -10.87 -28.08
N LEU A 676 -4.94 -10.45 -26.85
CA LEU A 676 -5.70 -9.40 -26.15
C LEU A 676 -4.73 -8.45 -25.46
N PHE A 677 -4.93 -7.16 -25.68
CA PHE A 677 -4.23 -6.12 -24.95
C PHE A 677 -4.99 -5.78 -23.65
N VAL A 678 -4.30 -5.91 -22.52
CA VAL A 678 -4.86 -5.61 -21.19
C VAL A 678 -4.11 -4.41 -20.62
N SER A 679 -4.75 -3.25 -20.59
CA SER A 679 -4.26 -2.04 -19.93
C SER A 679 -4.44 -2.14 -18.41
N ARG A 680 -3.74 -1.31 -17.64
CA ARG A 680 -3.90 -1.14 -16.18
C ARG A 680 -3.45 -2.34 -15.34
N LEU A 681 -2.27 -2.84 -15.59
CA LEU A 681 -1.59 -3.70 -14.64
C LEU A 681 -0.83 -2.83 -13.62
N ASN A 682 -0.74 -3.34 -12.40
CA ASN A 682 0.09 -2.74 -11.36
C ASN A 682 1.54 -3.16 -11.55
N ALA A 683 2.44 -2.20 -11.74
CA ALA A 683 3.86 -2.47 -11.87
C ALA A 683 4.47 -3.03 -10.58
N TYR A 684 5.42 -3.95 -10.70
CA TYR A 684 6.12 -4.59 -9.58
C TYR A 684 5.20 -5.30 -8.58
N GLN A 685 3.99 -5.66 -9.01
CA GLN A 685 2.99 -6.38 -8.22
C GLN A 685 2.47 -7.59 -8.99
N HIS A 686 1.94 -8.54 -8.25
CA HIS A 686 1.23 -9.68 -8.81
C HIS A 686 -0.06 -9.22 -9.48
N ASN A 687 -0.26 -9.60 -10.74
CA ASN A 687 -1.49 -9.38 -11.48
C ASN A 687 -1.98 -10.72 -12.01
N ARG A 688 -3.07 -11.22 -11.46
CA ARG A 688 -3.61 -12.51 -11.83
C ARG A 688 -4.42 -12.41 -13.12
N ILE A 689 -3.86 -12.91 -14.20
CA ILE A 689 -4.53 -13.04 -15.50
C ILE A 689 -5.01 -14.48 -15.65
N SER A 690 -6.27 -14.68 -15.97
CA SER A 690 -6.86 -16.00 -16.17
C SER A 690 -7.74 -16.03 -17.42
N ILE A 691 -7.95 -17.23 -17.99
CA ILE A 691 -8.85 -17.47 -19.10
C ILE A 691 -10.09 -18.22 -18.63
N ASP A 692 -11.24 -17.94 -19.27
CA ASP A 692 -12.47 -18.65 -18.98
C ASP A 692 -12.55 -19.92 -19.86
N THR A 693 -12.49 -21.08 -19.21
CA THR A 693 -12.48 -22.37 -19.89
C THR A 693 -13.86 -22.93 -20.21
N LEU A 694 -14.93 -22.30 -19.72
CA LEU A 694 -16.30 -22.82 -19.86
C LEU A 694 -16.80 -22.83 -21.31
N LYS A 695 -16.27 -21.96 -22.16
CA LYS A 695 -16.63 -21.84 -23.58
C LYS A 695 -15.67 -22.59 -24.51
N LEU A 696 -14.66 -23.28 -23.96
CA LEU A 696 -13.68 -23.95 -24.78
C LEU A 696 -14.17 -25.31 -25.27
N PRO A 697 -13.83 -25.72 -26.49
CA PRO A 697 -14.10 -27.06 -26.99
C PRO A 697 -13.41 -28.11 -26.13
N PRO A 698 -13.99 -29.30 -25.96
CA PRO A 698 -13.45 -30.34 -25.10
C PRO A 698 -12.14 -30.97 -25.64
N ASP A 699 -11.80 -30.69 -26.89
CA ASP A 699 -10.58 -31.13 -27.58
C ASP A 699 -9.39 -30.14 -27.38
N MET A 700 -9.46 -29.31 -26.39
CA MET A 700 -8.40 -28.32 -26.10
C MET A 700 -7.51 -28.77 -24.94
N TYR A 701 -6.23 -28.86 -25.21
CA TYR A 701 -5.19 -28.96 -24.18
C TYR A 701 -4.81 -27.57 -23.68
N ILE A 702 -4.80 -27.40 -22.36
CA ILE A 702 -4.45 -26.15 -21.70
C ILE A 702 -3.45 -26.46 -20.61
N ASN A 703 -2.24 -25.95 -20.74
CA ASN A 703 -1.19 -26.16 -19.72
C ASN A 703 -1.54 -25.49 -18.38
N ARG A 704 -2.05 -24.26 -18.44
CA ARG A 704 -2.45 -23.49 -17.26
C ARG A 704 -3.58 -22.52 -17.59
N THR A 705 -4.50 -22.31 -16.65
CA THR A 705 -5.67 -21.42 -16.80
C THR A 705 -5.45 -20.05 -16.16
N ASN A 706 -4.34 -19.86 -15.43
CA ASN A 706 -3.98 -18.59 -14.80
C ASN A 706 -2.47 -18.35 -14.92
N ILE A 707 -2.11 -17.08 -15.02
CA ILE A 707 -0.74 -16.59 -15.05
C ILE A 707 -0.67 -15.43 -14.05
N ASP A 708 0.34 -15.46 -13.20
CA ASP A 708 0.66 -14.35 -12.32
C ASP A 708 1.71 -13.46 -12.98
N ALA A 709 1.25 -12.35 -13.57
CA ALA A 709 2.09 -11.45 -14.34
C ALA A 709 2.66 -10.34 -13.44
N VAL A 710 3.98 -10.15 -13.48
CA VAL A 710 4.67 -9.08 -12.76
C VAL A 710 5.39 -8.18 -13.77
N PRO A 711 4.73 -7.12 -14.27
CA PRO A 711 5.35 -6.17 -15.20
C PRO A 711 6.32 -5.21 -14.49
N ALA A 712 7.32 -4.73 -15.20
CA ALA A 712 8.08 -3.56 -14.78
C ALA A 712 7.26 -2.27 -14.98
N GLY A 713 7.63 -1.18 -14.28
CA GLY A 713 6.94 0.10 -14.39
C GLY A 713 6.87 0.59 -15.84
N ARG A 714 5.72 1.10 -16.24
CA ARG A 714 5.47 1.73 -17.55
C ARG A 714 5.82 0.85 -18.76
N SER A 715 5.84 -0.49 -18.60
CA SER A 715 6.24 -1.46 -19.64
C SER A 715 5.20 -2.55 -19.83
N GLY A 716 5.38 -3.36 -20.89
CA GLY A 716 4.53 -4.47 -21.23
C GLY A 716 5.09 -5.82 -20.81
N VAL A 717 4.21 -6.77 -20.45
CA VAL A 717 4.51 -8.17 -20.16
C VAL A 717 3.68 -9.09 -21.04
N LEU A 718 4.29 -10.18 -21.53
CA LEU A 718 3.59 -11.24 -22.27
C LEU A 718 3.03 -12.28 -21.29
N ALA A 719 1.71 -12.45 -21.28
CA ALA A 719 1.02 -13.53 -20.60
C ALA A 719 0.61 -14.59 -21.61
N LYS A 720 1.46 -15.59 -21.84
CA LYS A 720 1.24 -16.63 -22.85
C LYS A 720 0.58 -17.85 -22.23
N PHE A 721 -0.64 -18.15 -22.69
CA PHE A 721 -1.34 -19.41 -22.42
C PHE A 721 -1.01 -20.40 -23.54
N GLU A 722 -0.33 -21.48 -23.19
CA GLU A 722 -0.06 -22.56 -24.13
C GLU A 722 -1.30 -23.40 -24.29
N MET A 723 -1.99 -23.15 -25.40
CA MET A 723 -3.21 -23.83 -25.78
C MET A 723 -3.01 -24.44 -27.16
N ARG A 724 -3.48 -25.68 -27.31
CA ARG A 724 -3.50 -26.38 -28.60
C ARG A 724 -4.68 -27.31 -28.69
N ARG A 725 -5.16 -27.54 -29.90
CA ARG A 725 -6.12 -28.62 -30.13
C ARG A 725 -5.41 -29.96 -30.03
N ILE A 726 -6.03 -30.90 -29.33
CA ILE A 726 -5.60 -32.28 -29.25
C ILE A 726 -6.57 -33.15 -30.03
N LEU A 727 -6.07 -34.19 -30.66
CA LEU A 727 -6.89 -35.23 -31.19
C LEU A 727 -7.21 -36.20 -30.07
N ALA A 728 -8.41 -36.10 -29.50
CA ALA A 728 -8.90 -37.04 -28.51
C ALA A 728 -9.55 -38.23 -29.21
N VAL A 729 -9.03 -39.43 -28.98
CA VAL A 729 -9.58 -40.69 -29.55
C VAL A 729 -10.09 -41.55 -28.41
N GLN A 730 -11.35 -41.91 -28.48
CA GLN A 730 -11.96 -42.89 -27.57
C GLN A 730 -12.10 -44.22 -28.28
N LEU A 731 -11.51 -45.26 -27.74
CA LEU A 731 -11.51 -46.62 -28.29
C LEU A 731 -12.14 -47.56 -27.29
N THR A 732 -12.82 -48.59 -27.80
CA THR A 732 -13.28 -49.71 -26.99
C THR A 732 -12.40 -50.91 -27.29
N LEU A 733 -11.56 -51.30 -26.35
CA LEU A 733 -10.66 -52.42 -26.49
C LEU A 733 -11.38 -53.70 -26.07
N ARG A 734 -11.26 -54.76 -26.93
CA ARG A 734 -11.86 -56.06 -26.72
C ARG A 734 -10.79 -57.13 -26.90
N ASP A 735 -10.97 -58.25 -26.20
CA ASP A 735 -10.14 -59.43 -26.40
C ASP A 735 -10.53 -60.19 -27.67
N VAL A 736 -9.79 -61.27 -27.98
CA VAL A 736 -10.07 -62.11 -29.16
C VAL A 736 -11.42 -62.82 -29.12
N SER A 737 -12.09 -62.90 -27.95
CA SER A 737 -13.41 -63.41 -27.78
C SER A 737 -14.53 -62.38 -27.89
N GLY A 738 -14.17 -61.14 -28.14
CA GLY A 738 -15.09 -59.99 -28.25
C GLY A 738 -15.55 -59.41 -26.91
N GLN A 739 -15.00 -59.84 -25.77
CA GLN A 739 -15.30 -59.27 -24.44
C GLN A 739 -14.48 -57.99 -24.21
N PRO A 740 -15.03 -56.98 -23.50
CA PRO A 740 -14.28 -55.81 -23.10
C PRO A 740 -13.08 -56.22 -22.24
N LEU A 741 -11.92 -55.55 -22.44
CA LEU A 741 -10.76 -55.74 -21.59
C LEU A 741 -11.05 -55.32 -20.14
N ALA A 742 -10.33 -55.94 -19.21
CA ALA A 742 -10.52 -55.72 -17.80
C ALA A 742 -10.28 -54.28 -17.38
N LEU A 743 -11.13 -53.76 -16.53
CA LEU A 743 -11.00 -52.44 -15.94
C LEU A 743 -9.64 -52.32 -15.20
N GLY A 744 -8.88 -51.29 -15.47
CA GLY A 744 -7.59 -51.01 -14.84
C GLY A 744 -6.38 -51.60 -15.57
N SER A 745 -6.57 -52.37 -16.67
CA SER A 745 -5.47 -52.86 -17.51
C SER A 745 -4.68 -51.66 -18.05
N VAL A 746 -3.34 -51.72 -18.02
CA VAL A 746 -2.47 -50.64 -18.50
C VAL A 746 -2.31 -50.71 -20.00
N VAL A 747 -2.57 -49.61 -20.67
CA VAL A 747 -2.40 -49.45 -22.12
C VAL A 747 -1.22 -48.56 -22.39
N THR A 748 -0.18 -49.08 -23.02
CA THR A 748 0.99 -48.31 -23.48
C THR A 748 0.88 -48.04 -24.96
N VAL A 749 1.10 -46.80 -25.35
CA VAL A 749 1.09 -46.35 -26.76
C VAL A 749 2.51 -46.46 -27.28
N ASP A 750 2.75 -47.41 -28.20
CA ASP A 750 4.04 -47.61 -28.85
C ASP A 750 4.14 -46.64 -30.05
N THR A 751 4.91 -45.56 -29.93
CA THR A 751 5.20 -44.65 -31.03
C THR A 751 6.52 -45.00 -31.65
N SER A 752 6.49 -45.81 -32.70
CA SER A 752 7.66 -46.30 -33.43
C SER A 752 8.50 -45.23 -34.17
N ALA A 753 8.22 -43.92 -33.99
CA ALA A 753 8.83 -42.86 -34.74
C ALA A 753 9.80 -41.95 -33.96
N ASN A 754 9.85 -41.96 -32.64
CA ASN A 754 10.81 -41.11 -31.86
C ASN A 754 11.26 -41.84 -30.58
N ALA A 755 12.51 -42.19 -30.53
CA ALA A 755 13.15 -42.95 -29.43
C ALA A 755 13.26 -42.14 -28.11
N ASP A 756 12.94 -40.84 -28.08
CA ASP A 756 13.05 -39.96 -26.93
C ASP A 756 11.71 -39.56 -26.27
N ALA A 757 10.56 -40.04 -26.81
CA ALA A 757 9.26 -39.78 -26.18
C ALA A 757 8.98 -40.87 -25.14
N SER A 758 8.83 -40.52 -23.88
CA SER A 758 8.30 -41.38 -22.85
C SER A 758 6.97 -42.00 -23.32
N ALA A 759 6.87 -43.34 -23.39
CA ALA A 759 5.65 -44.04 -23.80
C ALA A 759 4.47 -43.54 -22.96
N ALA A 760 3.50 -42.87 -23.61
CA ALA A 760 2.28 -42.47 -22.92
C ALA A 760 1.53 -43.71 -22.49
N SER A 761 1.21 -43.84 -21.20
CA SER A 761 0.40 -44.93 -20.64
C SER A 761 -0.95 -44.42 -20.18
N THR A 762 -2.01 -45.15 -20.45
CA THR A 762 -3.37 -44.92 -19.96
C THR A 762 -3.95 -46.23 -19.41
N VAL A 763 -5.13 -46.17 -18.83
CA VAL A 763 -5.78 -47.36 -18.29
C VAL A 763 -7.12 -47.63 -18.96
N VAL A 764 -7.49 -48.91 -19.04
CA VAL A 764 -8.80 -49.33 -19.52
C VAL A 764 -9.87 -48.94 -18.49
N GLY A 765 -10.86 -48.19 -18.93
CA GLY A 765 -12.04 -47.83 -18.16
C GLY A 765 -13.16 -48.89 -18.20
N TYR A 766 -14.36 -48.48 -17.77
CA TYR A 766 -15.53 -49.36 -17.85
C TYR A 766 -15.83 -49.75 -19.30
N ASP A 767 -16.34 -50.96 -19.50
CA ASP A 767 -16.72 -51.53 -20.79
C ASP A 767 -15.57 -51.56 -21.83
N GLY A 768 -14.29 -51.60 -21.38
CA GLY A 768 -13.15 -51.61 -22.25
C GLY A 768 -12.80 -50.26 -22.88
N LEU A 769 -13.35 -49.16 -22.39
CA LEU A 769 -13.12 -47.84 -22.93
C LEU A 769 -11.70 -47.35 -22.58
N VAL A 770 -11.00 -46.81 -23.57
CA VAL A 770 -9.68 -46.17 -23.44
C VAL A 770 -9.71 -44.79 -24.11
N TYR A 771 -9.21 -43.83 -23.40
CA TYR A 771 -9.05 -42.46 -23.90
C TYR A 771 -7.58 -42.18 -24.22
N LEU A 772 -7.29 -41.73 -25.44
CA LEU A 772 -5.95 -41.40 -25.91
C LEU A 772 -5.91 -39.93 -26.38
N GLU A 773 -4.85 -39.22 -25.99
CA GLU A 773 -4.55 -37.87 -26.43
C GLU A 773 -3.46 -37.88 -27.49
N ASP A 774 -3.69 -37.22 -28.62
CA ASP A 774 -2.76 -37.08 -29.76
C ASP A 774 -2.05 -38.40 -30.17
N PRO A 775 -2.77 -39.53 -30.34
CA PRO A 775 -2.09 -40.75 -30.79
C PRO A 775 -1.53 -40.52 -32.19
N ALA A 776 -0.26 -40.90 -32.37
CA ALA A 776 0.38 -40.85 -33.70
C ALA A 776 -0.39 -41.74 -34.70
N ARG A 777 -0.44 -41.33 -35.97
CA ARG A 777 -1.04 -42.19 -37.02
C ARG A 777 -0.29 -43.54 -37.08
N GLY A 778 -0.96 -44.65 -36.90
CA GLY A 778 -0.39 -45.97 -36.88
C GLY A 778 0.24 -46.38 -35.54
N ALA A 779 -0.03 -45.67 -34.46
CA ALA A 779 0.40 -46.07 -33.11
C ALA A 779 -0.16 -47.46 -32.75
N VAL A 780 0.66 -48.28 -32.18
CA VAL A 780 0.29 -49.61 -31.71
C VAL A 780 0.02 -49.54 -30.20
N LEU A 781 -1.13 -50.05 -29.78
CA LEU A 781 -1.51 -50.15 -28.37
C LEU A 781 -1.05 -51.51 -27.81
N ARG A 782 -0.22 -51.48 -26.80
CA ARG A 782 0.17 -52.64 -26.03
C ARG A 782 -0.60 -52.66 -24.70
N VAL A 783 -1.33 -53.69 -24.42
CA VAL A 783 -2.14 -53.81 -23.20
C VAL A 783 -1.51 -54.89 -22.31
N GLU A 784 -1.24 -54.48 -21.09
CA GLU A 784 -0.85 -55.41 -20.01
C GLU A 784 -2.08 -55.66 -19.14
N THR A 785 -2.53 -56.94 -19.16
CA THR A 785 -3.75 -57.37 -18.45
C THR A 785 -3.39 -58.05 -17.16
#